data_fe5f896fd17129789051dcc276df793a
#
_entry.id   fe5f896fd17129789051dcc276df793a
#
_cell.length_a   1.000
_cell.length_b   1.000
_cell.length_c   1.000
_cell.angle_alpha   90.00
_cell.angle_beta   90.00
_cell.angle_gamma   90.00
#
_symmetry.space_group_name_H-M   'P 1'
#
loop_
_entity.id
_entity.type
_entity.pdbx_description
1 polymer ?
#
loop_
_entity_poly.entity_id
_entity_poly.type
_entity_poly.pdbx_seq_one_letter_code
_entity_poly.pdbx_strand_id
1 'polypeptide(L)'
;MSKPKLILFVLMLVAFESSVQAYYTTSGHNIVDIQTGEIVQLRGIGLGGWLLPEGYMWGIRELNRPRHFEVAIEALIGSKNASKFWDLNYTNFVTREDVKIMKSWGVNTLRVPLLASMIQPRDLQPPSPPFVYNEHNFEYLDHFVDWCEEVGMGVIWDLHGAPGGQNAENISDSDGEARLWTEKSKYWPQTIDLWDKITRRYAHKSCIVGYDLLNEPLLARYDGVDPGLLRELYVLITQVIRETDQDGIIFIEGDDWAQDFAVLEPLDWDPHLVMAFHSYPPTHTPRGLQRWDDLRVKYDIPLWHGETGEQDPPWELYTRSTLFLEEENVGWNWWTHKKFELNRQPWSIRKTAGFEKILDYWNGTSPKPRKWQAKRWLFQQAKMTNSQMCDFLPRMVESLHPLNPEKYASTLELKNPVIFESPQDKTFGEGFPGVLHVKASGYPLHYQWYRNGNALPTCKKFELVLHELPLELQSGKFHVEVWNEKGSAKTAPCEIAWENFSGYQIGFTAIPPEIDGVQDDLWKEISHLALNHTISGSLEGSADLCAWFSTVWDWDNLYFFIEIQDDSLSTNSSVDHLNDGVEIYLDADNSKSKHFGEDEFQLRFVLDGDRVYADIGAYFEGGDVAQIQNKHGYTLELAIPWERLNGIAIPGHFLGLDVHVNDNDGNTRNGKISWHTPRDNAYQSPANFGTVRLVE
;
A
#
# COMPACT_ATOMS: atom_id res chain seq x y z
N MET A 1 -40.31 32.31 76.20
CA MET A 1 -38.99 32.53 75.51
C MET A 1 -38.53 31.24 74.91
N SER A 2 -38.89 31.04 73.65
CA SER A 2 -38.53 29.80 72.88
C SER A 2 -37.24 30.04 72.11
N LYS A 3 -36.27 29.14 72.23
CA LYS A 3 -35.03 29.15 71.47
C LYS A 3 -35.28 28.58 70.07
N PRO A 4 -34.77 29.18 68.97
CA PRO A 4 -34.89 28.60 67.65
C PRO A 4 -33.87 27.45 67.47
N LYS A 5 -34.35 26.33 66.89
CA LYS A 5 -33.55 25.21 66.43
C LYS A 5 -32.88 25.59 65.08
N LEU A 6 -31.56 25.59 65.08
CA LEU A 6 -30.75 25.74 63.87
C LEU A 6 -30.74 24.39 63.14
N ILE A 7 -31.37 24.34 61.95
CA ILE A 7 -31.28 23.17 61.05
C ILE A 7 -30.06 23.37 60.14
N LEU A 8 -29.04 22.53 60.33
CA LEU A 8 -27.84 22.51 59.52
C LEU A 8 -28.14 21.68 58.24
N PHE A 9 -28.27 22.35 57.08
CA PHE A 9 -28.34 21.70 55.78
C PHE A 9 -26.88 21.31 55.42
N VAL A 10 -26.57 20.01 55.44
CA VAL A 10 -25.35 19.47 54.86
C VAL A 10 -25.62 19.33 53.35
N LEU A 11 -25.09 20.24 52.54
CA LEU A 11 -24.97 20.06 51.10
C LEU A 11 -23.92 18.96 50.83
N MET A 12 -24.37 17.75 50.50
CA MET A 12 -23.52 16.79 49.82
C MET A 12 -23.21 17.36 48.44
N LEU A 13 -22.00 17.87 48.24
CA LEU A 13 -21.39 18.04 46.96
C LEU A 13 -21.12 16.63 46.43
N VAL A 14 -22.01 16.11 45.56
CA VAL A 14 -21.67 15.01 44.67
C VAL A 14 -20.69 15.63 43.64
N ALA A 15 -19.41 15.37 43.81
CA ALA A 15 -18.46 15.60 42.76
C ALA A 15 -18.86 14.65 41.63
N PHE A 16 -19.48 15.18 40.59
CA PHE A 16 -19.46 14.54 39.30
C PHE A 16 -17.98 14.55 38.89
N GLU A 17 -17.28 13.43 39.02
CA GLU A 17 -16.13 13.17 38.20
C GLU A 17 -16.64 13.24 36.77
N SER A 18 -16.36 14.34 36.08
CA SER A 18 -16.52 14.41 34.65
C SER A 18 -15.61 13.32 34.09
N SER A 19 -16.18 12.20 33.65
CA SER A 19 -15.47 11.23 32.84
C SER A 19 -14.83 12.02 31.69
N VAL A 20 -13.53 11.96 31.56
CA VAL A 20 -12.84 12.50 30.38
C VAL A 20 -13.34 11.66 29.23
N GLN A 21 -14.06 12.29 28.32
CA GLN A 21 -14.73 11.63 27.20
C GLN A 21 -13.79 11.68 26.00
N ALA A 22 -13.72 10.62 25.21
CA ALA A 22 -12.97 10.58 23.96
C ALA A 22 -13.39 11.76 23.05
N TYR A 23 -12.48 12.19 22.15
CA TYR A 23 -12.81 13.27 21.21
C TYR A 23 -13.84 12.84 20.17
N TYR A 24 -13.79 11.59 19.69
CA TYR A 24 -14.55 11.10 18.54
C TYR A 24 -15.30 9.82 18.88
N THR A 25 -16.45 9.65 18.19
CA THR A 25 -17.26 8.44 18.22
C THR A 25 -17.87 8.21 16.84
N THR A 26 -18.75 7.21 16.68
CA THR A 26 -19.44 6.94 15.43
C THR A 26 -20.89 7.39 15.46
N SER A 27 -21.44 7.81 14.32
CA SER A 27 -22.85 8.10 14.10
C SER A 27 -23.24 7.73 12.67
N GLY A 28 -23.89 6.59 12.50
CA GLY A 28 -24.15 6.00 11.19
C GLY A 28 -22.83 5.79 10.42
N HIS A 29 -22.79 6.18 9.15
CA HIS A 29 -21.59 6.07 8.30
C HIS A 29 -20.43 6.99 8.69
N ASN A 30 -20.58 7.82 9.75
CA ASN A 30 -19.65 8.91 10.01
C ASN A 30 -18.92 8.72 11.34
N ILE A 31 -17.69 9.20 11.38
CA ILE A 31 -17.00 9.49 12.64
C ILE A 31 -17.32 10.95 12.99
N VAL A 32 -17.70 11.21 14.23
CA VAL A 32 -18.15 12.53 14.68
C VAL A 32 -17.40 12.96 15.95
N ASP A 33 -17.25 14.26 16.11
CA ASP A 33 -16.81 14.85 17.37
C ASP A 33 -17.95 14.72 18.41
N ILE A 34 -17.63 14.14 19.54
CA ILE A 34 -18.61 13.85 20.61
C ILE A 34 -19.26 15.10 21.18
N GLN A 35 -18.52 16.22 21.22
CA GLN A 35 -19.02 17.47 21.83
C GLN A 35 -19.88 18.27 20.87
N THR A 36 -19.51 18.30 19.59
CA THR A 36 -20.18 19.15 18.58
C THR A 36 -21.17 18.40 17.70
N GLY A 37 -21.00 17.07 17.56
CA GLY A 37 -21.73 16.25 16.60
C GLY A 37 -21.30 16.48 15.14
N GLU A 38 -20.27 17.27 14.90
CA GLU A 38 -19.75 17.53 13.57
C GLU A 38 -18.98 16.31 13.03
N ILE A 39 -19.10 16.06 11.72
CA ILE A 39 -18.37 14.98 11.04
C ILE A 39 -16.87 15.29 11.07
N VAL A 40 -16.09 14.30 11.43
CA VAL A 40 -14.64 14.38 11.52
C VAL A 40 -14.00 13.42 10.52
N GLN A 41 -13.21 14.00 9.63
CA GLN A 41 -12.34 13.23 8.76
C GLN A 41 -11.04 12.88 9.52
N LEU A 42 -10.79 11.60 9.77
CA LEU A 42 -9.52 11.17 10.36
C LEU A 42 -8.41 11.23 9.31
N ARG A 43 -7.41 12.08 9.53
CA ARG A 43 -6.23 12.26 8.69
C ARG A 43 -5.02 11.79 9.48
N GLY A 44 -4.61 10.55 9.25
CA GLY A 44 -3.65 9.87 10.08
C GLY A 44 -2.31 9.59 9.43
N ILE A 45 -1.32 9.34 10.28
CA ILE A 45 -0.02 8.79 9.90
C ILE A 45 0.32 7.64 10.85
N GLY A 46 0.72 6.49 10.29
CA GLY A 46 1.18 5.33 11.03
C GLY A 46 2.60 5.52 11.59
N LEU A 47 2.82 5.14 12.85
CA LEU A 47 4.13 5.22 13.50
C LEU A 47 4.93 3.91 13.35
N GLY A 48 4.94 3.35 12.13
CA GLY A 48 5.67 2.11 11.83
C GLY A 48 7.16 2.20 12.09
N GLY A 49 7.75 1.07 12.47
CA GLY A 49 9.17 0.96 12.79
C GLY A 49 9.57 1.47 14.17
N TRP A 50 8.68 2.12 14.92
CA TRP A 50 8.94 2.62 16.27
C TRP A 50 8.97 1.51 17.32
N LEU A 51 7.80 0.95 17.64
CA LEU A 51 7.66 -0.10 18.66
C LEU A 51 7.78 -1.50 18.06
N LEU A 52 7.47 -1.64 16.77
CA LEU A 52 7.59 -2.86 15.99
C LEU A 52 8.58 -2.65 14.84
N PRO A 53 9.82 -3.13 14.98
CA PRO A 53 10.84 -2.99 13.92
C PRO A 53 10.66 -4.09 12.87
N GLU A 54 10.20 -3.68 11.69
CA GLU A 54 10.16 -4.56 10.51
C GLU A 54 11.47 -4.45 9.73
N GLY A 55 12.02 -5.59 9.31
CA GLY A 55 13.34 -5.64 8.69
C GLY A 55 13.48 -4.75 7.46
N TYR A 56 12.47 -4.73 6.58
CA TYR A 56 12.51 -3.92 5.35
C TYR A 56 12.58 -2.41 5.64
N MET A 57 11.93 -1.94 6.71
CA MET A 57 12.01 -0.54 7.15
C MET A 57 13.40 -0.15 7.60
N TRP A 58 14.20 -1.11 8.06
CA TRP A 58 15.58 -0.93 8.51
C TRP A 58 16.61 -1.26 7.41
N GLY A 59 16.14 -1.63 6.20
CA GLY A 59 16.99 -2.06 5.11
C GLY A 59 17.66 -3.43 5.32
N ILE A 60 17.03 -4.29 6.12
CA ILE A 60 17.50 -5.64 6.48
C ILE A 60 16.65 -6.66 5.74
N ARG A 61 17.26 -7.56 4.97
CA ARG A 61 16.53 -8.57 4.19
C ARG A 61 16.36 -9.89 4.95
N GLU A 62 17.42 -10.39 5.58
CA GLU A 62 17.44 -11.72 6.19
C GLU A 62 16.82 -11.76 7.60
N LEU A 63 16.89 -10.65 8.34
CA LEU A 63 16.36 -10.52 9.70
C LEU A 63 15.06 -9.70 9.63
N ASN A 64 14.07 -10.21 8.94
CA ASN A 64 12.89 -9.44 8.56
C ASN A 64 11.81 -9.34 9.65
N ARG A 65 11.90 -10.13 10.74
CA ARG A 65 10.92 -10.17 11.84
C ARG A 65 11.43 -9.44 13.07
N PRO A 66 10.55 -8.83 13.90
CA PRO A 66 10.96 -8.15 15.13
C PRO A 66 11.85 -9.02 16.03
N ARG A 67 11.42 -10.24 16.32
CA ARG A 67 12.18 -11.18 17.19
C ARG A 67 13.55 -11.57 16.64
N HIS A 68 13.69 -11.69 15.31
CA HIS A 68 14.99 -12.00 14.69
C HIS A 68 15.95 -10.82 14.83
N PHE A 69 15.43 -9.59 14.72
CA PHE A 69 16.22 -8.38 14.87
C PHE A 69 16.66 -8.18 16.32
N GLU A 70 15.77 -8.42 17.30
CA GLU A 70 16.10 -8.40 18.73
C GLU A 70 17.24 -9.37 19.06
N VAL A 71 17.11 -10.63 18.64
CA VAL A 71 18.14 -11.68 18.85
C VAL A 71 19.46 -11.31 18.18
N ALA A 72 19.44 -10.77 16.96
CA ALA A 72 20.64 -10.39 16.23
C ALA A 72 21.41 -9.24 16.93
N ILE A 73 20.68 -8.24 17.47
CA ILE A 73 21.29 -7.15 18.26
C ILE A 73 21.89 -7.70 19.53
N GLU A 74 21.16 -8.53 20.26
CA GLU A 74 21.66 -9.14 21.50
C GLU A 74 22.92 -9.98 21.26
N ALA A 75 22.95 -10.78 20.20
CA ALA A 75 24.11 -11.58 19.79
C ALA A 75 25.34 -10.74 19.44
N LEU A 76 25.14 -9.50 18.97
CA LEU A 76 26.24 -8.57 18.65
C LEU A 76 26.80 -7.87 19.90
N ILE A 77 25.91 -7.35 20.79
CA ILE A 77 26.32 -6.43 21.84
C ILE A 77 26.06 -6.93 23.26
N GLY A 78 25.32 -8.04 23.38
CA GLY A 78 24.90 -8.67 24.64
C GLY A 78 23.70 -7.97 25.28
N SER A 79 22.90 -8.74 26.03
CA SER A 79 21.59 -8.40 26.59
C SER A 79 21.55 -7.00 27.25
N LYS A 80 22.43 -6.71 28.21
CA LYS A 80 22.48 -5.40 28.87
C LYS A 80 22.66 -4.19 27.92
N ASN A 81 23.40 -4.36 26.81
CA ASN A 81 23.58 -3.28 25.85
C ASN A 81 22.46 -3.27 24.82
N ALA A 82 21.86 -4.43 24.54
CA ALA A 82 20.66 -4.52 23.69
C ALA A 82 19.49 -3.77 24.33
N SER A 83 19.22 -3.96 25.63
CA SER A 83 18.23 -3.16 26.35
C SER A 83 18.49 -1.65 26.19
N LYS A 84 19.72 -1.19 26.42
CA LYS A 84 20.07 0.22 26.24
C LYS A 84 19.98 0.73 24.81
N PHE A 85 20.15 -0.14 23.81
CA PHE A 85 19.93 0.21 22.41
C PHE A 85 18.46 0.46 22.15
N TRP A 86 17.59 -0.43 22.65
CA TRP A 86 16.15 -0.28 22.48
C TRP A 86 15.61 0.95 23.21
N ASP A 87 16.04 1.22 24.46
CA ASP A 87 15.70 2.46 25.19
C ASP A 87 16.07 3.69 24.35
N LEU A 88 17.28 3.69 23.78
CA LEU A 88 17.77 4.79 22.96
C LEU A 88 16.99 4.91 21.64
N ASN A 89 16.61 3.78 21.06
CA ASN A 89 15.81 3.76 19.83
C ASN A 89 14.40 4.30 20.09
N TYR A 90 13.69 3.77 21.09
CA TYR A 90 12.32 4.18 21.40
C TYR A 90 12.22 5.68 21.73
N THR A 91 13.21 6.21 22.47
CA THR A 91 13.23 7.65 22.84
C THR A 91 13.62 8.60 21.71
N ASN A 92 14.25 8.11 20.63
CA ASN A 92 14.64 8.94 19.48
C ASN A 92 13.74 8.77 18.28
N PHE A 93 13.13 7.59 18.09
CA PHE A 93 12.37 7.28 16.89
C PHE A 93 11.06 8.09 16.78
N VAL A 94 10.33 8.22 17.89
CA VAL A 94 9.19 9.13 18.01
C VAL A 94 9.45 10.07 19.20
N THR A 95 9.32 11.37 18.98
CA THR A 95 9.57 12.40 19.96
C THR A 95 8.37 13.34 20.09
N ARG A 96 8.32 14.09 21.21
CA ARG A 96 7.31 15.15 21.39
C ARG A 96 7.28 16.15 20.23
N GLU A 97 8.46 16.43 19.67
CA GLU A 97 8.58 17.36 18.55
C GLU A 97 7.97 16.77 17.27
N ASP A 98 8.13 15.45 17.02
CA ASP A 98 7.51 14.78 15.88
C ASP A 98 5.98 14.90 15.94
N VAL A 99 5.37 14.70 17.10
CA VAL A 99 3.91 14.84 17.30
C VAL A 99 3.47 16.27 16.99
N LYS A 100 4.19 17.29 17.49
CA LYS A 100 3.90 18.71 17.22
C LYS A 100 4.02 19.05 15.73
N ILE A 101 5.05 18.55 15.08
CA ILE A 101 5.31 18.77 13.67
C ILE A 101 4.17 18.17 12.83
N MET A 102 3.83 16.90 13.04
CA MET A 102 2.73 16.24 12.31
C MET A 102 1.39 16.96 12.54
N LYS A 103 1.11 17.38 13.78
CA LYS A 103 -0.08 18.22 14.07
C LYS A 103 -0.07 19.53 13.28
N SER A 104 1.08 20.15 13.12
CA SER A 104 1.21 21.41 12.36
C SER A 104 0.95 21.26 10.87
N TRP A 105 1.05 20.04 10.31
CA TRP A 105 0.69 19.75 8.92
C TRP A 105 -0.81 19.61 8.69
N GLY A 106 -1.59 19.39 9.74
CA GLY A 106 -3.01 19.11 9.66
C GLY A 106 -3.37 17.64 9.96
N VAL A 107 -2.38 16.83 10.35
CA VAL A 107 -2.63 15.48 10.90
C VAL A 107 -3.42 15.61 12.18
N ASN A 108 -4.47 14.81 12.33
CA ASN A 108 -5.32 14.81 13.54
C ASN A 108 -5.30 13.48 14.30
N THR A 109 -4.78 12.40 13.70
CA THR A 109 -4.65 11.10 14.36
C THR A 109 -3.29 10.46 14.09
N LEU A 110 -2.81 9.64 15.04
CA LEU A 110 -1.64 8.77 14.87
C LEU A 110 -2.03 7.33 15.18
N ARG A 111 -1.84 6.43 14.22
CA ARG A 111 -1.97 4.98 14.43
C ARG A 111 -0.66 4.45 14.99
N VAL A 112 -0.73 3.72 16.10
CA VAL A 112 0.43 3.27 16.87
C VAL A 112 0.54 1.76 16.83
N PRO A 113 1.40 1.21 15.95
CA PRO A 113 1.66 -0.22 15.89
C PRO A 113 2.30 -0.74 17.18
N LEU A 114 1.55 -1.54 17.93
CA LEU A 114 2.00 -2.17 19.17
C LEU A 114 2.58 -3.56 18.90
N LEU A 115 3.78 -3.79 19.38
CA LEU A 115 4.35 -5.12 19.52
C LEU A 115 4.02 -5.63 20.93
N ALA A 116 3.14 -6.63 21.03
CA ALA A 116 2.74 -7.19 22.34
C ALA A 116 3.93 -7.55 23.22
N SER A 117 4.96 -8.21 22.66
CA SER A 117 6.12 -8.65 23.42
C SER A 117 7.00 -7.54 23.97
N MET A 118 6.86 -6.31 23.47
CA MET A 118 7.51 -5.14 24.03
C MET A 118 7.02 -4.86 25.46
N ILE A 119 5.70 -4.97 25.68
CA ILE A 119 5.07 -4.68 26.98
C ILE A 119 4.66 -5.95 27.75
N GLN A 120 4.43 -7.07 27.05
CA GLN A 120 4.10 -8.38 27.61
C GLN A 120 5.17 -9.41 27.16
N PRO A 121 6.35 -9.49 27.80
CA PRO A 121 7.51 -10.27 27.33
C PRO A 121 7.17 -11.74 27.06
N ARG A 122 7.48 -12.25 25.86
CA ARG A 122 7.11 -13.61 25.37
C ARG A 122 7.52 -14.73 26.33
N ASP A 123 8.78 -14.66 26.80
CA ASP A 123 9.41 -15.77 27.54
C ASP A 123 9.05 -15.78 29.04
N LEU A 124 8.34 -14.76 29.51
CA LEU A 124 7.98 -14.60 30.92
C LEU A 124 6.50 -14.91 31.19
N GLN A 125 5.71 -15.28 30.18
CA GLN A 125 4.29 -15.48 30.35
C GLN A 125 3.94 -16.82 31.03
N PRO A 126 3.15 -16.78 32.09
CA PRO A 126 2.59 -18.00 32.68
C PRO A 126 1.51 -18.57 31.76
N PRO A 127 1.12 -19.86 31.95
CA PRO A 127 0.07 -20.50 31.16
C PRO A 127 -1.34 -19.91 31.37
N SER A 128 -1.52 -19.09 32.41
CA SER A 128 -2.79 -18.43 32.77
C SER A 128 -2.52 -17.16 33.57
N PRO A 129 -3.49 -16.20 33.61
CA PRO A 129 -3.36 -14.96 34.38
C PRO A 129 -2.99 -15.18 35.87
N PRO A 130 -2.32 -14.20 36.49
CA PRO A 130 -1.96 -12.90 35.97
C PRO A 130 -0.74 -12.94 35.05
N PHE A 131 -0.81 -12.25 33.92
CA PHE A 131 0.30 -12.15 32.98
C PHE A 131 1.35 -11.12 33.43
N VAL A 132 2.56 -11.25 32.88
CA VAL A 132 3.70 -10.43 33.27
C VAL A 132 3.85 -9.26 32.30
N TYR A 133 3.98 -8.06 32.82
CA TYR A 133 4.17 -6.83 32.06
C TYR A 133 5.49 -6.15 32.36
N ASN A 134 6.06 -5.51 31.33
CA ASN A 134 7.23 -4.64 31.47
C ASN A 134 6.76 -3.19 31.67
N GLU A 135 6.59 -2.77 32.92
CA GLU A 135 6.10 -1.43 33.24
C GLU A 135 7.07 -0.32 32.78
N HIS A 136 8.38 -0.60 32.66
CA HIS A 136 9.33 0.38 32.12
C HIS A 136 9.01 0.73 30.65
N ASN A 137 8.61 -0.25 29.85
CA ASN A 137 8.29 0.02 28.46
C ASN A 137 6.96 0.76 28.29
N PHE A 138 6.05 0.68 29.26
CA PHE A 138 4.86 1.54 29.27
C PHE A 138 5.20 3.03 29.42
N GLU A 139 6.35 3.40 30.01
CA GLU A 139 6.77 4.81 30.13
C GLU A 139 6.89 5.50 28.78
N TYR A 140 7.28 4.79 27.70
CA TYR A 140 7.32 5.34 26.34
C TYR A 140 5.93 5.66 25.82
N LEU A 141 4.96 4.78 26.07
CA LEU A 141 3.57 4.96 25.69
C LEU A 141 2.91 6.08 26.50
N ASP A 142 3.17 6.15 27.80
CA ASP A 142 2.68 7.20 28.71
C ASP A 142 3.12 8.58 28.22
N HIS A 143 4.42 8.75 27.96
CA HIS A 143 4.97 10.00 27.44
C HIS A 143 4.35 10.37 26.08
N PHE A 144 4.20 9.39 25.19
CA PHE A 144 3.60 9.61 23.88
C PHE A 144 2.16 10.08 23.99
N VAL A 145 1.34 9.43 24.81
CA VAL A 145 -0.06 9.82 25.06
C VAL A 145 -0.13 11.23 25.65
N ASP A 146 0.73 11.55 26.63
CA ASP A 146 0.80 12.91 27.21
C ASP A 146 1.16 13.97 26.17
N TRP A 147 2.06 13.67 25.20
CA TRP A 147 2.39 14.59 24.10
C TRP A 147 1.23 14.77 23.14
N CYS A 148 0.48 13.69 22.83
CA CYS A 148 -0.70 13.74 21.99
C CYS A 148 -1.82 14.56 22.63
N GLU A 149 -2.09 14.33 23.91
CA GLU A 149 -3.09 15.08 24.69
C GLU A 149 -2.75 16.58 24.75
N GLU A 150 -1.46 16.93 24.97
CA GLU A 150 -1.00 18.34 24.99
C GLU A 150 -1.34 19.12 23.72
N VAL A 151 -1.30 18.48 22.56
CA VAL A 151 -1.52 19.16 21.26
C VAL A 151 -2.86 18.82 20.61
N GLY A 152 -3.71 18.03 21.27
CA GLY A 152 -4.99 17.56 20.71
C GLY A 152 -4.80 16.64 19.49
N MET A 153 -3.85 15.72 19.54
CA MET A 153 -3.61 14.68 18.54
C MET A 153 -4.32 13.40 18.95
N GLY A 154 -5.18 12.86 18.10
CA GLY A 154 -5.85 11.58 18.34
C GLY A 154 -4.88 10.40 18.29
N VAL A 155 -5.12 9.38 19.12
CA VAL A 155 -4.34 8.15 19.19
C VAL A 155 -5.24 6.95 18.87
N ILE A 156 -4.84 6.14 17.90
CA ILE A 156 -5.44 4.84 17.58
C ILE A 156 -4.41 3.77 17.93
N TRP A 157 -4.72 2.96 18.95
CA TRP A 157 -3.86 1.82 19.29
C TRP A 157 -4.11 0.68 18.30
N ASP A 158 -3.05 0.16 17.70
CA ASP A 158 -3.09 -0.94 16.75
C ASP A 158 -2.28 -2.13 17.29
N LEU A 159 -2.92 -3.28 17.46
CA LEU A 159 -2.20 -4.50 17.83
C LEU A 159 -1.55 -5.13 16.59
N HIS A 160 -0.40 -4.60 16.25
CA HIS A 160 0.34 -4.98 15.04
C HIS A 160 1.13 -6.28 15.18
N GLY A 161 1.58 -6.60 16.38
CA GLY A 161 2.28 -7.84 16.69
C GLY A 161 1.65 -8.55 17.89
N ALA A 162 0.63 -9.37 17.65
CA ALA A 162 -0.10 -10.08 18.69
C ALA A 162 0.70 -11.22 19.33
N PRO A 163 0.37 -11.61 20.59
CA PRO A 163 0.91 -12.82 21.20
C PRO A 163 0.71 -14.05 20.32
N GLY A 164 1.77 -14.75 19.96
CA GLY A 164 1.72 -15.93 19.08
C GLY A 164 1.72 -15.63 17.59
N GLY A 165 1.55 -14.37 17.19
CA GLY A 165 1.46 -13.93 15.79
C GLY A 165 0.08 -14.18 15.17
N GLN A 166 -0.54 -13.14 14.64
CA GLN A 166 -1.83 -13.19 13.95
C GLN A 166 -1.72 -13.68 12.50
N ASN A 167 -0.52 -13.60 11.94
CA ASN A 167 -0.17 -14.20 10.65
C ASN A 167 1.26 -14.75 10.71
N ALA A 168 1.63 -15.54 9.70
CA ALA A 168 2.97 -16.13 9.61
C ALA A 168 4.00 -15.19 8.95
N GLU A 169 3.59 -13.98 8.57
CA GLU A 169 4.40 -13.02 7.85
C GLU A 169 5.38 -12.24 8.75
N ASN A 170 6.23 -11.44 8.14
CA ASN A 170 7.25 -10.67 8.85
C ASN A 170 6.71 -9.40 9.51
N ILE A 171 5.51 -8.98 9.18
CA ILE A 171 4.82 -7.81 9.76
C ILE A 171 4.25 -8.10 11.16
N SER A 172 4.11 -9.37 11.53
CA SER A 172 3.72 -9.79 12.88
C SER A 172 4.93 -10.25 13.70
N ASP A 173 4.71 -10.50 15.00
CA ASP A 173 5.75 -11.10 15.85
C ASP A 173 5.73 -12.63 15.81
N SER A 174 5.44 -13.21 14.67
CA SER A 174 5.39 -14.67 14.50
C SER A 174 6.78 -15.30 14.49
N ASP A 175 6.85 -16.59 14.72
CA ASP A 175 8.03 -17.44 14.48
C ASP A 175 7.97 -18.16 13.12
N GLY A 176 7.09 -17.68 12.21
CA GLY A 176 6.77 -18.31 10.93
C GLY A 176 5.47 -19.10 10.98
N GLU A 177 4.77 -19.06 12.11
CA GLU A 177 3.50 -19.73 12.36
C GLU A 177 2.49 -18.73 12.93
N ALA A 178 1.21 -18.83 12.54
CA ALA A 178 0.11 -18.02 13.10
C ALA A 178 -0.49 -18.68 14.33
N ARG A 179 0.28 -18.75 15.43
CA ARG A 179 -0.08 -19.49 16.65
C ARG A 179 -1.24 -18.88 17.42
N LEU A 180 -1.58 -17.65 17.18
CA LEU A 180 -2.78 -17.01 17.74
C LEU A 180 -4.03 -17.83 17.42
N TRP A 181 -4.09 -18.47 16.25
CA TRP A 181 -5.23 -19.27 15.80
C TRP A 181 -5.09 -20.75 16.14
N THR A 182 -3.89 -21.30 16.02
CA THR A 182 -3.65 -22.76 16.25
C THR A 182 -3.45 -23.12 17.71
N GLU A 183 -3.03 -22.18 18.56
CA GLU A 183 -2.84 -22.33 20.00
C GLU A 183 -3.71 -21.33 20.78
N LYS A 184 -4.99 -21.17 20.40
CA LYS A 184 -5.89 -20.17 20.96
C LYS A 184 -6.04 -20.22 22.48
N SER A 185 -6.02 -21.41 23.07
CA SER A 185 -6.11 -21.58 24.54
C SER A 185 -4.96 -20.90 25.30
N LYS A 186 -3.84 -20.68 24.64
CA LYS A 186 -2.65 -20.01 25.22
C LYS A 186 -2.64 -18.52 24.89
N TYR A 187 -2.86 -18.14 23.64
CA TYR A 187 -2.60 -16.81 23.18
C TYR A 187 -3.80 -15.86 23.23
N TRP A 188 -5.04 -16.38 23.13
CA TRP A 188 -6.22 -15.53 23.28
C TRP A 188 -6.34 -14.90 24.67
N PRO A 189 -6.14 -15.64 25.79
CA PRO A 189 -6.14 -14.99 27.11
C PRO A 189 -5.08 -13.89 27.24
N GLN A 190 -3.90 -14.06 26.64
CA GLN A 190 -2.85 -13.04 26.63
C GLN A 190 -3.25 -11.81 25.84
N THR A 191 -3.87 -12.01 24.66
CA THR A 191 -4.33 -10.93 23.78
C THR A 191 -5.47 -10.14 24.44
N ILE A 192 -6.43 -10.80 25.04
CA ILE A 192 -7.57 -10.19 25.71
C ILE A 192 -7.10 -9.39 26.95
N ASP A 193 -6.22 -9.96 27.79
CA ASP A 193 -5.66 -9.30 28.96
C ASP A 193 -4.78 -8.08 28.58
N LEU A 194 -4.08 -8.17 27.44
CA LEU A 194 -3.30 -7.05 26.89
C LEU A 194 -4.22 -5.86 26.57
N TRP A 195 -5.35 -6.11 25.91
CA TRP A 195 -6.32 -5.07 25.61
C TRP A 195 -6.97 -4.48 26.88
N ASP A 196 -7.32 -5.31 27.87
CA ASP A 196 -7.78 -4.84 29.18
C ASP A 196 -6.73 -3.90 29.84
N LYS A 197 -5.46 -4.32 29.84
CA LYS A 197 -4.36 -3.54 30.42
C LYS A 197 -4.20 -2.18 29.73
N ILE A 198 -4.23 -2.15 28.38
CA ILE A 198 -4.10 -0.92 27.59
C ILE A 198 -5.31 0.00 27.82
N THR A 199 -6.52 -0.55 27.75
CA THR A 199 -7.74 0.22 27.95
C THR A 199 -7.81 0.82 29.34
N ARG A 200 -7.59 0.05 30.42
CA ARG A 200 -7.56 0.55 31.79
C ARG A 200 -6.51 1.63 32.00
N ARG A 201 -5.38 1.56 31.26
CA ARG A 201 -4.31 2.55 31.40
C ARG A 201 -4.64 3.85 30.69
N TYR A 202 -5.31 3.83 29.54
CA TYR A 202 -5.41 4.98 28.65
C TYR A 202 -6.81 5.48 28.36
N ALA A 203 -7.88 4.73 28.60
CA ALA A 203 -9.27 5.16 28.27
C ALA A 203 -9.69 6.48 28.91
N HIS A 204 -9.05 6.86 30.03
CA HIS A 204 -9.31 8.15 30.69
C HIS A 204 -8.65 9.35 30.02
N LYS A 205 -7.83 9.13 28.98
CA LYS A 205 -7.15 10.17 28.21
C LYS A 205 -8.01 10.61 27.04
N SER A 206 -8.34 11.89 26.96
CA SER A 206 -9.23 12.43 25.92
C SER A 206 -8.70 12.22 24.49
N CYS A 207 -7.40 12.12 24.32
CA CYS A 207 -6.76 11.89 23.02
C CYS A 207 -6.94 10.47 22.46
N ILE A 208 -7.43 9.49 23.23
CA ILE A 208 -7.66 8.14 22.71
C ILE A 208 -8.90 8.17 21.82
N VAL A 209 -8.71 7.85 20.55
CA VAL A 209 -9.76 7.75 19.52
C VAL A 209 -10.36 6.36 19.53
N GLY A 210 -9.52 5.33 19.63
CA GLY A 210 -10.00 3.95 19.62
C GLY A 210 -8.91 2.91 19.52
N TYR A 211 -9.34 1.69 19.23
CA TYR A 211 -8.58 0.47 19.32
C TYR A 211 -8.72 -0.31 18.01
N ASP A 212 -7.63 -0.44 17.26
CA ASP A 212 -7.51 -1.25 16.06
C ASP A 212 -7.07 -2.65 16.50
N LEU A 213 -8.03 -3.56 16.50
CA LEU A 213 -7.97 -4.76 17.34
C LEU A 213 -6.86 -5.73 16.94
N LEU A 214 -6.54 -5.82 15.63
CA LEU A 214 -5.52 -6.75 15.14
C LEU A 214 -5.12 -6.42 13.70
N ASN A 215 -3.86 -6.12 13.48
CA ASN A 215 -3.32 -5.79 12.16
C ASN A 215 -3.27 -7.01 11.22
N GLU A 216 -3.86 -6.89 10.05
CA GLU A 216 -3.72 -7.78 8.88
C GLU A 216 -3.77 -9.29 9.18
N PRO A 217 -4.88 -9.80 9.70
CA PRO A 217 -5.04 -11.24 9.88
C PRO A 217 -5.12 -11.98 8.53
N LEU A 218 -4.68 -13.27 8.51
CA LEU A 218 -4.61 -14.11 7.30
C LEU A 218 -5.16 -15.53 7.57
N LEU A 219 -6.32 -15.65 8.23
CA LEU A 219 -6.82 -16.95 8.67
C LEU A 219 -7.12 -17.90 7.52
N ALA A 220 -7.75 -17.41 6.45
CA ALA A 220 -8.13 -18.21 5.28
C ALA A 220 -6.93 -18.87 4.56
N ARG A 221 -5.70 -18.41 4.83
CA ARG A 221 -4.48 -18.96 4.24
C ARG A 221 -3.93 -20.19 4.98
N TYR A 222 -4.51 -20.54 6.14
CA TYR A 222 -4.00 -21.64 6.96
C TYR A 222 -4.95 -22.82 6.95
N ASP A 223 -4.50 -23.98 6.48
CA ASP A 223 -5.27 -25.22 6.43
C ASP A 223 -5.85 -25.58 7.79
N GLY A 224 -7.16 -25.81 7.83
CA GLY A 224 -7.89 -26.21 9.03
C GLY A 224 -8.13 -25.11 10.06
N VAL A 225 -7.81 -23.85 9.77
CA VAL A 225 -8.19 -22.68 10.57
C VAL A 225 -9.54 -22.17 10.08
N ASP A 226 -10.49 -22.02 10.98
CA ASP A 226 -11.80 -21.43 10.68
C ASP A 226 -11.69 -19.91 10.66
N PRO A 227 -11.94 -19.21 9.54
CA PRO A 227 -11.92 -17.75 9.49
C PRO A 227 -12.88 -17.06 10.46
N GLY A 228 -13.97 -17.73 10.88
CA GLY A 228 -14.91 -17.22 11.88
C GLY A 228 -14.28 -17.00 13.26
N LEU A 229 -13.10 -17.58 13.54
CA LEU A 229 -12.34 -17.31 14.77
C LEU A 229 -11.94 -15.84 14.89
N LEU A 230 -11.80 -15.12 13.79
CA LEU A 230 -11.48 -13.68 13.80
C LEU A 230 -12.60 -12.89 14.49
N ARG A 231 -13.83 -13.12 14.07
CA ARG A 231 -15.00 -12.49 14.72
C ARG A 231 -15.14 -12.90 16.19
N GLU A 232 -14.95 -14.20 16.49
CA GLU A 232 -15.03 -14.72 17.88
C GLU A 232 -14.05 -13.95 18.79
N LEU A 233 -12.79 -13.77 18.35
CA LEU A 233 -11.77 -13.05 19.10
C LEU A 233 -12.11 -11.56 19.24
N TYR A 234 -12.56 -10.91 18.17
CA TYR A 234 -12.92 -9.48 18.19
C TYR A 234 -14.06 -9.17 19.16
N VAL A 235 -15.10 -10.03 19.20
CA VAL A 235 -16.20 -9.91 20.16
C VAL A 235 -15.69 -9.98 21.59
N LEU A 236 -14.80 -10.93 21.91
CA LEU A 236 -14.23 -11.07 23.25
C LEU A 236 -13.35 -9.90 23.65
N ILE A 237 -12.54 -9.37 22.72
CA ILE A 237 -11.71 -8.18 22.95
C ILE A 237 -12.61 -6.96 23.16
N THR A 238 -13.63 -6.77 22.32
CA THR A 238 -14.57 -5.65 22.45
C THR A 238 -15.27 -5.68 23.80
N GLN A 239 -15.73 -6.84 24.28
CA GLN A 239 -16.35 -6.98 25.60
C GLN A 239 -15.45 -6.48 26.73
N VAL A 240 -14.17 -6.83 26.69
CA VAL A 240 -13.21 -6.42 27.72
C VAL A 240 -12.92 -4.91 27.62
N ILE A 241 -12.77 -4.35 26.43
CA ILE A 241 -12.62 -2.90 26.24
C ILE A 241 -13.82 -2.16 26.81
N ARG A 242 -15.04 -2.64 26.55
CA ARG A 242 -16.30 -2.04 27.02
C ARG A 242 -16.50 -2.09 28.54
N GLU A 243 -15.76 -2.90 29.29
CA GLU A 243 -15.75 -2.82 30.75
C GLU A 243 -15.21 -1.46 31.26
N THR A 244 -14.35 -0.80 30.48
CA THR A 244 -13.67 0.44 30.89
C THR A 244 -13.99 1.62 29.99
N ASP A 245 -14.03 1.41 28.67
CA ASP A 245 -14.29 2.44 27.67
C ASP A 245 -15.59 2.14 26.91
N GLN A 246 -16.63 2.92 27.18
CA GLN A 246 -17.97 2.72 26.60
C GLN A 246 -18.12 3.37 25.22
N ASP A 247 -17.34 4.40 24.91
CA ASP A 247 -17.54 5.30 23.77
C ASP A 247 -16.40 5.22 22.72
N GLY A 248 -15.24 4.67 23.10
CA GLY A 248 -14.07 4.56 22.20
C GLY A 248 -14.38 3.74 20.95
N ILE A 249 -13.85 4.15 19.82
CA ILE A 249 -14.07 3.48 18.53
C ILE A 249 -13.35 2.13 18.50
N ILE A 250 -14.05 1.10 18.01
CA ILE A 250 -13.48 -0.21 17.73
C ILE A 250 -13.22 -0.33 16.24
N PHE A 251 -11.95 -0.23 15.84
CA PHE A 251 -11.54 -0.49 14.47
C PHE A 251 -11.35 -1.99 14.28
N ILE A 252 -11.93 -2.52 13.22
CA ILE A 252 -11.88 -3.94 12.88
C ILE A 252 -11.30 -4.12 11.49
N GLU A 253 -10.33 -4.99 11.38
CA GLU A 253 -9.74 -5.38 10.10
C GLU A 253 -10.31 -6.72 9.63
N GLY A 254 -10.60 -6.82 8.32
CA GLY A 254 -11.02 -8.07 7.71
C GLY A 254 -9.86 -9.08 7.59
N ASP A 255 -10.17 -10.31 7.21
CA ASP A 255 -9.15 -11.29 6.80
C ASP A 255 -8.47 -10.86 5.49
N ASP A 256 -7.48 -11.62 5.03
CA ASP A 256 -6.73 -11.37 3.79
C ASP A 256 -6.18 -9.93 3.67
N TRP A 257 -5.30 -9.56 4.61
CA TRP A 257 -4.65 -8.23 4.64
C TRP A 257 -5.63 -7.07 4.86
N ALA A 258 -6.55 -7.23 5.81
CA ALA A 258 -7.59 -6.25 6.12
C ALA A 258 -8.56 -5.97 4.95
N GLN A 259 -8.80 -6.95 4.08
CA GLN A 259 -9.61 -6.75 2.87
C GLN A 259 -10.93 -7.53 2.87
N ASP A 260 -10.99 -8.72 3.48
CA ASP A 260 -12.19 -9.57 3.50
C ASP A 260 -12.96 -9.44 4.82
N PHE A 261 -14.02 -8.64 4.82
CA PHE A 261 -14.91 -8.45 5.97
C PHE A 261 -16.06 -9.45 6.01
N ALA A 262 -16.26 -10.28 5.00
CA ALA A 262 -17.34 -11.26 4.97
C ALA A 262 -17.23 -12.28 6.13
N VAL A 263 -16.01 -12.60 6.56
CA VAL A 263 -15.73 -13.48 7.70
C VAL A 263 -16.17 -12.89 9.05
N LEU A 264 -16.40 -11.58 9.11
CA LEU A 264 -16.83 -10.86 10.32
C LEU A 264 -18.34 -10.65 10.41
N GLU A 265 -19.09 -10.95 9.34
CA GLU A 265 -20.53 -10.71 9.31
C GLU A 265 -21.33 -11.61 10.29
N PRO A 266 -22.36 -11.11 10.97
CA PRO A 266 -22.88 -9.74 10.93
C PRO A 266 -22.04 -8.77 11.79
N LEU A 267 -21.90 -7.51 11.29
CA LEU A 267 -21.15 -6.43 11.96
C LEU A 267 -22.08 -5.67 12.94
N ASP A 268 -22.53 -6.31 13.99
CA ASP A 268 -23.62 -5.84 14.86
C ASP A 268 -23.36 -6.01 16.38
N TRP A 269 -22.13 -6.37 16.77
CA TRP A 269 -21.84 -6.69 18.17
C TRP A 269 -21.47 -5.48 19.03
N ASP A 270 -21.23 -4.31 18.39
CA ASP A 270 -20.90 -3.08 19.08
C ASP A 270 -21.39 -1.87 18.26
N PRO A 271 -21.91 -0.80 18.91
CA PRO A 271 -22.43 0.38 18.19
C PRO A 271 -21.35 1.28 17.60
N HIS A 272 -20.08 1.13 18.01
CA HIS A 272 -18.97 1.98 17.61
C HIS A 272 -17.90 1.24 16.81
N LEU A 273 -18.36 0.36 15.91
CA LEU A 273 -17.49 -0.31 14.94
C LEU A 273 -17.11 0.63 13.79
N VAL A 274 -15.87 0.51 13.32
CA VAL A 274 -15.36 1.12 12.08
C VAL A 274 -14.63 0.04 11.29
N MET A 275 -14.96 -0.14 10.02
CA MET A 275 -14.21 -1.04 9.14
C MET A 275 -12.89 -0.39 8.73
N ALA A 276 -11.78 -0.95 9.19
CA ALA A 276 -10.42 -0.54 8.86
C ALA A 276 -9.89 -1.40 7.72
N PHE A 277 -9.96 -0.92 6.49
CA PHE A 277 -9.43 -1.64 5.33
C PHE A 277 -8.04 -1.16 4.94
N HIS A 278 -7.21 -2.05 4.36
CA HIS A 278 -5.89 -1.73 3.82
C HIS A 278 -5.88 -1.90 2.30
N SER A 279 -5.19 -1.03 1.60
CA SER A 279 -5.05 -1.08 0.15
C SER A 279 -3.71 -0.54 -0.31
N TYR A 280 -2.94 -1.38 -1.00
CA TYR A 280 -1.70 -1.06 -1.69
C TYR A 280 -1.79 -1.57 -3.13
N PRO A 281 -1.86 -0.68 -4.15
CA PRO A 281 -1.76 0.79 -4.09
C PRO A 281 -2.96 1.46 -3.40
N PRO A 282 -2.85 2.77 -3.07
CA PRO A 282 -3.92 3.54 -2.47
C PRO A 282 -5.21 3.52 -3.30
N THR A 283 -6.35 3.29 -2.64
CA THR A 283 -7.68 3.39 -3.27
C THR A 283 -8.00 4.83 -3.65
N HIS A 284 -8.46 5.07 -4.87
CA HIS A 284 -8.74 6.42 -5.40
C HIS A 284 -9.92 6.48 -6.37
N THR A 285 -10.71 5.39 -6.48
CA THR A 285 -11.89 5.32 -7.35
C THR A 285 -13.08 4.73 -6.61
N PRO A 286 -14.33 5.09 -7.00
CA PRO A 286 -15.53 4.47 -6.44
C PRO A 286 -15.55 2.96 -6.56
N ARG A 287 -15.09 2.43 -7.68
CA ARG A 287 -14.99 0.98 -7.89
C ARG A 287 -14.02 0.30 -6.92
N GLY A 288 -12.87 0.90 -6.69
CA GLY A 288 -11.88 0.40 -5.71
C GLY A 288 -12.44 0.34 -4.30
N LEU A 289 -13.40 1.23 -3.96
CA LEU A 289 -14.04 1.30 -2.66
C LEU A 289 -15.30 0.41 -2.56
N GLN A 290 -15.94 0.06 -3.69
CA GLN A 290 -17.29 -0.48 -3.79
C GLN A 290 -17.59 -1.64 -2.83
N ARG A 291 -16.69 -2.63 -2.75
CA ARG A 291 -16.90 -3.83 -1.91
C ARG A 291 -17.02 -3.51 -0.41
N TRP A 292 -16.34 -2.47 0.05
CA TRP A 292 -16.40 -2.01 1.45
C TRP A 292 -17.53 -1.04 1.64
N ASP A 293 -17.83 -0.21 0.64
CA ASP A 293 -18.95 0.74 0.68
C ASP A 293 -20.31 0.00 0.71
N ASP A 294 -20.45 -1.11 0.03
CA ASP A 294 -21.63 -1.98 0.12
C ASP A 294 -21.88 -2.46 1.56
N LEU A 295 -20.82 -2.82 2.29
CA LEU A 295 -20.92 -3.21 3.70
C LEU A 295 -21.17 -2.01 4.61
N ARG A 296 -20.54 -0.85 4.33
CA ARG A 296 -20.78 0.42 5.00
C ARG A 296 -22.27 0.78 4.97
N VAL A 297 -22.89 0.70 3.80
CA VAL A 297 -24.33 0.94 3.61
C VAL A 297 -25.17 -0.13 4.31
N LYS A 298 -24.79 -1.41 4.19
CA LYS A 298 -25.56 -2.54 4.77
C LYS A 298 -25.64 -2.48 6.28
N TYR A 299 -24.57 -2.10 6.97
CA TYR A 299 -24.47 -2.11 8.43
C TYR A 299 -24.52 -0.74 9.08
N ASP A 300 -24.58 0.33 8.29
CA ASP A 300 -24.58 1.73 8.75
C ASP A 300 -23.38 2.05 9.66
N ILE A 301 -22.17 1.64 9.27
CA ILE A 301 -20.92 1.85 10.00
C ILE A 301 -19.88 2.58 9.15
N PRO A 302 -18.98 3.39 9.75
CA PRO A 302 -17.96 4.12 8.99
C PRO A 302 -16.91 3.21 8.35
N LEU A 303 -16.28 3.73 7.27
CA LEU A 303 -15.04 3.21 6.70
C LEU A 303 -13.85 4.04 7.17
N TRP A 304 -12.71 3.40 7.31
CA TRP A 304 -11.42 4.01 7.53
C TRP A 304 -10.34 3.27 6.73
N HIS A 305 -9.59 4.00 5.92
CA HIS A 305 -8.44 3.45 5.21
C HIS A 305 -7.26 3.37 6.18
N GLY A 306 -7.17 2.26 6.91
CA GLY A 306 -6.29 2.08 8.06
C GLY A 306 -4.82 2.08 7.72
N GLU A 307 -4.47 1.64 6.50
CA GLU A 307 -3.08 1.60 6.06
C GLU A 307 -2.97 1.63 4.53
N THR A 308 -2.12 2.52 4.02
CA THR A 308 -1.80 2.66 2.60
C THR A 308 -0.56 3.52 2.38
N GLY A 309 -0.06 3.60 1.14
CA GLY A 309 1.08 4.42 0.78
C GLY A 309 2.17 3.64 0.05
N GLU A 310 3.44 3.92 0.35
CA GLU A 310 4.62 3.21 -0.13
C GLU A 310 4.89 3.31 -1.64
N GLN A 311 4.27 4.27 -2.34
CA GLN A 311 4.58 4.55 -3.75
C GLN A 311 5.86 5.40 -3.88
N ASP A 312 6.65 5.12 -4.91
CA ASP A 312 7.77 5.97 -5.30
C ASP A 312 7.26 7.28 -5.92
N PRO A 313 8.04 8.39 -5.88
CA PRO A 313 7.70 9.58 -6.64
C PRO A 313 7.59 9.28 -8.15
N PRO A 314 6.73 10.02 -8.86
CA PRO A 314 5.87 11.11 -8.40
C PRO A 314 4.69 10.60 -7.55
N TRP A 315 4.25 11.39 -6.56
CA TRP A 315 3.20 10.99 -5.59
C TRP A 315 1.79 11.46 -5.98
N GLU A 316 1.50 11.57 -7.28
CA GLU A 316 0.17 11.97 -7.78
C GLU A 316 -0.93 11.02 -7.33
N LEU A 317 -0.63 9.73 -7.24
CA LEU A 317 -1.55 8.74 -6.70
C LEU A 317 -1.96 9.05 -5.26
N TYR A 318 -1.03 9.56 -4.43
CA TYR A 318 -1.34 9.99 -3.06
C TYR A 318 -2.35 11.14 -3.06
N THR A 319 -2.13 12.15 -3.90
CA THR A 319 -3.03 13.30 -4.00
C THR A 319 -4.41 12.89 -4.50
N ARG A 320 -4.49 12.07 -5.53
CA ARG A 320 -5.77 11.55 -6.04
C ARG A 320 -6.50 10.74 -4.98
N SER A 321 -5.78 9.85 -4.29
CA SER A 321 -6.37 9.02 -3.24
C SER A 321 -6.91 9.84 -2.07
N THR A 322 -6.13 10.77 -1.53
CA THR A 322 -6.59 11.58 -0.40
C THR A 322 -7.72 12.52 -0.78
N LEU A 323 -7.71 13.14 -1.98
CA LEU A 323 -8.84 13.92 -2.48
C LEU A 323 -10.12 13.07 -2.58
N PHE A 324 -10.03 11.90 -3.19
CA PHE A 324 -11.15 10.98 -3.31
C PHE A 324 -11.70 10.54 -1.93
N LEU A 325 -10.83 10.13 -1.02
CA LEU A 325 -11.24 9.71 0.32
C LEU A 325 -11.88 10.85 1.14
N GLU A 326 -11.40 12.10 0.96
CA GLU A 326 -12.03 13.29 1.54
C GLU A 326 -13.45 13.51 0.96
N GLU A 327 -13.64 13.36 -0.35
CA GLU A 327 -14.94 13.48 -1.02
C GLU A 327 -15.93 12.39 -0.57
N GLU A 328 -15.46 11.16 -0.37
CA GLU A 328 -16.28 10.02 0.08
C GLU A 328 -16.48 9.97 1.61
N ASN A 329 -15.94 10.94 2.34
CA ASN A 329 -15.96 10.97 3.80
C ASN A 329 -15.40 9.68 4.42
N VAL A 330 -14.28 9.20 3.89
CA VAL A 330 -13.52 8.05 4.40
C VAL A 330 -12.24 8.55 5.05
N GLY A 331 -12.07 8.35 6.34
CA GLY A 331 -10.83 8.66 7.03
C GLY A 331 -9.68 7.83 6.50
N TRP A 332 -8.44 8.34 6.59
CA TRP A 332 -7.27 7.67 6.07
C TRP A 332 -6.06 7.77 7.00
N ASN A 333 -5.17 6.78 6.92
CA ASN A 333 -3.92 6.72 7.66
C ASN A 333 -2.77 6.28 6.74
N TRP A 334 -1.78 7.13 6.59
CA TRP A 334 -0.66 6.89 5.68
C TRP A 334 0.47 6.14 6.35
N TRP A 335 0.94 5.09 5.73
CA TRP A 335 2.08 4.28 6.13
C TRP A 335 3.34 4.74 5.39
N THR A 336 4.34 5.21 6.06
CA THR A 336 4.58 5.46 7.48
C THR A 336 5.30 6.80 7.64
N HIS A 337 5.47 7.30 8.89
CA HIS A 337 6.12 8.58 9.11
C HIS A 337 7.63 8.56 8.82
N LYS A 338 8.32 7.40 9.03
CA LYS A 338 9.78 7.33 9.04
C LYS A 338 10.32 5.95 8.63
N LYS A 339 11.28 5.90 7.70
CA LYS A 339 11.98 4.67 7.25
C LYS A 339 13.46 4.96 6.94
N PHE A 340 14.27 3.91 6.81
CA PHE A 340 15.66 4.02 6.39
C PHE A 340 15.78 4.18 4.88
N GLU A 341 16.36 5.30 4.43
CA GLU A 341 16.78 5.60 3.04
C GLU A 341 15.73 5.33 1.94
N LEU A 342 14.44 5.43 2.28
CA LEU A 342 13.34 5.32 1.33
C LEU A 342 12.68 6.68 1.16
N ASN A 343 12.13 6.96 -0.02
CA ASN A 343 11.50 8.25 -0.37
C ASN A 343 9.98 8.19 -0.34
N ARG A 344 9.41 7.30 0.47
CA ARG A 344 7.97 7.02 0.53
C ARG A 344 7.32 7.50 1.82
N GLN A 345 8.04 8.27 2.61
CA GLN A 345 7.64 8.77 3.94
C GLN A 345 8.15 10.19 4.18
N PRO A 346 7.57 10.94 5.13
CA PRO A 346 8.00 12.30 5.46
C PRO A 346 9.47 12.43 5.88
N TRP A 347 9.99 11.48 6.66
CA TRP A 347 11.38 11.49 7.09
C TRP A 347 12.16 10.25 6.68
N SER A 348 13.28 10.46 5.98
CA SER A 348 14.22 9.40 5.61
C SER A 348 15.36 9.33 6.60
N ILE A 349 15.54 8.19 7.25
CA ILE A 349 16.62 7.92 8.21
C ILE A 349 17.89 7.55 7.42
N ARG A 350 18.97 8.30 7.65
CA ARG A 350 20.27 8.00 7.05
C ARG A 350 20.96 6.84 7.77
N LYS A 351 21.50 5.90 7.01
CA LYS A 351 22.41 4.88 7.55
C LYS A 351 23.77 5.51 7.86
N THR A 352 24.30 5.21 9.05
CA THR A 352 25.69 5.55 9.35
C THR A 352 26.61 4.52 8.73
N ALA A 353 27.82 4.91 8.34
CA ALA A 353 28.85 3.99 7.84
C ALA A 353 29.17 2.82 8.78
N GLY A 354 28.91 3.00 10.08
CA GLY A 354 29.02 1.92 11.06
C GLY A 354 27.86 0.94 10.99
N PHE A 355 26.63 1.44 10.76
CA PHE A 355 25.45 0.59 10.62
C PHE A 355 25.48 -0.19 9.29
N GLU A 356 25.95 0.41 8.20
CA GLU A 356 26.17 -0.30 6.93
C GLU A 356 27.08 -1.53 7.11
N LYS A 357 28.16 -1.41 7.89
CA LYS A 357 29.02 -2.56 8.21
C LYS A 357 28.32 -3.63 9.05
N ILE A 358 27.31 -3.26 9.85
CA ILE A 358 26.49 -4.25 10.56
C ILE A 358 25.55 -4.94 9.59
N LEU A 359 24.93 -4.19 8.67
CA LEU A 359 24.09 -4.75 7.61
C LEU A 359 24.88 -5.71 6.71
N ASP A 360 26.09 -5.33 6.31
CA ASP A 360 27.00 -6.20 5.55
C ASP A 360 27.31 -7.51 6.28
N TYR A 361 27.50 -7.44 7.60
CA TYR A 361 27.69 -8.64 8.41
C TYR A 361 26.43 -9.50 8.46
N TRP A 362 25.26 -8.92 8.68
CA TRP A 362 24.00 -9.65 8.71
C TRP A 362 23.62 -10.23 7.35
N ASN A 363 24.01 -9.58 6.27
CA ASN A 363 23.85 -10.07 4.90
C ASN A 363 24.96 -11.07 4.47
N GLY A 364 25.87 -11.44 5.38
CA GLY A 364 26.94 -12.41 5.11
C GLY A 364 28.07 -11.91 4.22
N THR A 365 28.16 -10.61 3.93
CA THR A 365 29.15 -10.01 3.02
C THR A 365 30.38 -9.48 3.75
N SER A 366 30.36 -9.39 5.08
CA SER A 366 31.49 -8.97 5.88
C SER A 366 31.64 -9.77 7.19
N PRO A 367 32.85 -9.82 7.81
CA PRO A 367 33.05 -10.53 9.07
C PRO A 367 32.34 -9.84 10.23
N LYS A 368 32.02 -10.64 11.27
CA LYS A 368 31.39 -10.16 12.50
C LYS A 368 32.21 -9.03 13.13
N PRO A 369 31.61 -7.84 13.39
CA PRO A 369 32.30 -6.74 14.03
C PRO A 369 32.65 -7.07 15.51
N ARG A 370 33.67 -6.43 16.04
CA ARG A 370 33.98 -6.53 17.48
C ARG A 370 32.84 -5.94 18.31
N LYS A 371 32.50 -6.55 19.43
CA LYS A 371 31.38 -6.16 20.30
C LYS A 371 31.34 -4.65 20.63
N TRP A 372 32.51 -4.04 20.92
CA TRP A 372 32.57 -2.61 21.23
C TRP A 372 32.30 -1.71 19.99
N GLN A 373 32.72 -2.17 18.79
CA GLN A 373 32.43 -1.46 17.54
C GLN A 373 30.94 -1.54 17.21
N ALA A 374 30.38 -2.75 17.24
CA ALA A 374 28.95 -2.96 17.00
C ALA A 374 28.09 -2.12 17.97
N LYS A 375 28.42 -2.13 19.27
CA LYS A 375 27.76 -1.27 20.28
C LYS A 375 27.80 0.20 19.88
N ARG A 376 28.99 0.73 19.55
CA ARG A 376 29.17 2.14 19.18
C ARG A 376 28.30 2.49 17.95
N TRP A 377 28.32 1.64 16.92
CA TRP A 377 27.62 1.86 15.67
C TRP A 377 26.10 1.78 15.85
N LEU A 378 25.59 0.77 16.56
CA LEU A 378 24.17 0.64 16.87
C LEU A 378 23.67 1.84 17.69
N PHE A 379 24.39 2.26 18.73
CA PHE A 379 23.99 3.42 19.56
C PHE A 379 24.03 4.73 18.76
N GLN A 380 24.97 4.86 17.82
CA GLN A 380 25.01 5.99 16.91
C GLN A 380 23.79 5.97 15.97
N GLN A 381 23.46 4.80 15.40
CA GLN A 381 22.33 4.64 14.49
C GLN A 381 21.00 4.91 15.20
N ALA A 382 20.80 4.42 16.41
CA ALA A 382 19.59 4.71 17.20
C ALA A 382 19.37 6.21 17.44
N LYS A 383 20.41 7.02 17.51
CA LYS A 383 20.30 8.49 17.61
C LYS A 383 19.94 9.14 16.28
N MET A 384 20.30 8.50 15.16
CA MET A 384 19.98 9.00 13.83
C MET A 384 18.50 8.83 13.45
N THR A 385 17.72 8.10 14.26
CA THR A 385 16.26 7.96 14.04
C THR A 385 15.47 9.21 14.47
N ASN A 386 16.10 10.13 15.23
CA ASN A 386 15.47 11.41 15.58
C ASN A 386 15.21 12.25 14.30
N SER A 387 14.00 12.80 14.15
CA SER A 387 13.59 13.53 12.95
C SER A 387 14.51 14.69 12.59
N GLN A 388 15.12 15.35 13.58
CA GLN A 388 16.11 16.42 13.37
C GLN A 388 17.39 15.92 12.65
N MET A 389 17.65 14.60 12.71
CA MET A 389 18.79 13.95 12.04
C MET A 389 18.40 13.30 10.71
N CYS A 390 17.11 13.24 10.40
CA CYS A 390 16.56 12.67 9.18
C CYS A 390 16.53 13.69 8.04
N ASP A 391 16.39 13.19 6.82
CA ASP A 391 16.04 14.01 5.66
C ASP A 391 14.51 14.17 5.63
N PHE A 392 14.04 15.41 5.64
CA PHE A 392 12.63 15.73 5.52
C PHE A 392 12.22 15.88 4.05
N LEU A 393 11.10 15.28 3.66
CA LEU A 393 10.53 15.32 2.32
C LEU A 393 9.17 16.06 2.32
N PRO A 394 9.16 17.40 2.28
CA PRO A 394 7.93 18.17 2.39
C PRO A 394 6.91 17.85 1.29
N ARG A 395 7.37 17.62 0.04
CA ARG A 395 6.48 17.28 -1.08
C ARG A 395 5.71 15.97 -0.90
N MET A 396 6.31 15.02 -0.21
CA MET A 396 5.58 13.80 0.16
C MET A 396 4.40 14.15 1.07
N VAL A 397 4.59 15.05 2.05
CA VAL A 397 3.51 15.53 2.92
C VAL A 397 2.49 16.37 2.16
N GLU A 398 2.94 17.27 1.26
CA GLU A 398 2.08 18.07 0.39
C GLU A 398 1.20 17.21 -0.52
N SER A 399 1.68 16.03 -0.93
CA SER A 399 0.90 15.11 -1.75
C SER A 399 -0.25 14.44 -0.97
N LEU A 400 -0.22 14.46 0.34
CA LEU A 400 -1.33 13.99 1.19
C LEU A 400 -2.31 15.15 1.45
N HIS A 401 -3.13 15.46 0.45
CA HIS A 401 -4.12 16.54 0.60
C HIS A 401 -5.09 16.25 1.76
N PRO A 402 -5.44 17.22 2.66
CA PRO A 402 -5.07 18.64 2.63
C PRO A 402 -3.87 19.00 3.53
N LEU A 403 -2.92 18.11 3.77
CA LEU A 403 -1.78 18.38 4.66
C LEU A 403 -0.88 19.49 4.10
N ASN A 404 -0.35 20.32 4.98
CA ASN A 404 0.53 21.44 4.61
C ASN A 404 1.78 21.50 5.51
N PRO A 405 2.97 21.15 5.02
CA PRO A 405 4.21 21.20 5.78
C PRO A 405 4.91 22.56 5.80
N GLU A 406 4.43 23.59 5.08
CA GLU A 406 5.15 24.85 4.86
C GLU A 406 5.60 25.52 6.16
N LYS A 407 4.73 25.55 7.17
CA LYS A 407 5.06 26.17 8.47
C LYS A 407 6.27 25.51 9.14
N TYR A 408 6.34 24.20 9.11
CA TYR A 408 7.47 23.44 9.65
C TYR A 408 8.69 23.59 8.74
N ALA A 409 8.50 23.42 7.44
CA ALA A 409 9.57 23.56 6.45
C ALA A 409 10.29 24.92 6.55
N SER A 410 9.54 26.00 6.85
CA SER A 410 10.09 27.32 7.06
C SER A 410 10.95 27.48 8.35
N THR A 411 10.83 26.56 9.30
CA THR A 411 11.61 26.56 10.57
C THR A 411 12.91 25.77 10.47
N LEU A 412 13.07 24.96 9.41
CA LEU A 412 14.26 24.13 9.24
C LEU A 412 15.49 25.02 8.97
N GLU A 413 16.62 24.66 9.58
CA GLU A 413 17.88 25.30 9.28
C GLU A 413 18.23 25.09 7.81
N LEU A 414 18.36 26.19 7.07
CA LEU A 414 18.76 26.16 5.66
C LEU A 414 20.15 25.52 5.54
N LYS A 415 20.20 24.35 4.89
CA LYS A 415 21.46 23.65 4.55
C LYS A 415 21.77 23.83 3.06
N ASN A 416 23.05 23.73 2.70
CA ASN A 416 23.40 23.64 1.29
C ASN A 416 22.72 22.43 0.65
N PRO A 417 22.22 22.56 -0.60
CA PRO A 417 21.70 21.43 -1.33
C PRO A 417 22.74 20.32 -1.50
N VAL A 418 22.33 19.08 -1.29
CA VAL A 418 23.16 17.90 -1.51
C VAL A 418 22.39 16.94 -2.39
N ILE A 419 22.91 16.65 -3.58
CA ILE A 419 22.36 15.66 -4.49
C ILE A 419 22.89 14.29 -4.09
N PHE A 420 22.01 13.34 -3.84
CA PHE A 420 22.36 11.96 -3.47
C PHE A 420 21.91 10.94 -4.51
N GLU A 421 21.04 11.33 -5.47
CA GLU A 421 20.73 10.55 -6.65
C GLU A 421 20.67 11.45 -7.88
N SER A 422 21.43 11.10 -8.90
CA SER A 422 21.51 11.83 -10.17
C SER A 422 20.90 11.00 -11.30
N PRO A 423 20.29 11.63 -12.33
CA PRO A 423 19.89 10.92 -13.53
C PRO A 423 21.09 10.24 -14.18
N GLN A 424 20.86 9.06 -14.76
CA GLN A 424 21.89 8.24 -15.39
C GLN A 424 21.68 8.22 -16.91
N ASP A 425 22.74 7.84 -17.64
CA ASP A 425 22.65 7.57 -19.08
C ASP A 425 21.58 6.51 -19.33
N LYS A 426 20.69 6.79 -20.30
CA LYS A 426 19.60 5.88 -20.63
C LYS A 426 19.19 6.01 -22.09
N THR A 427 18.90 4.86 -22.70
CA THR A 427 18.21 4.79 -23.99
C THR A 427 16.78 4.37 -23.73
N PHE A 428 15.83 5.12 -24.25
CA PHE A 428 14.40 4.80 -24.21
C PHE A 428 13.95 4.30 -25.57
N GLY A 429 13.03 3.34 -25.60
CA GLY A 429 12.30 3.01 -26.82
C GLY A 429 11.30 4.13 -27.16
N GLU A 430 11.11 4.44 -28.45
CA GLU A 430 10.03 5.33 -28.90
C GLU A 430 8.68 4.80 -28.39
N GLY A 431 7.87 5.66 -27.79
CA GLY A 431 6.60 5.28 -27.15
C GLY A 431 6.69 4.95 -25.65
N PHE A 432 7.86 4.81 -25.08
CA PHE A 432 7.98 4.67 -23.62
C PHE A 432 7.99 6.04 -22.93
N PRO A 433 7.35 6.18 -21.74
CA PRO A 433 7.44 7.40 -20.96
C PRO A 433 8.87 7.59 -20.46
N GLY A 434 9.56 8.59 -20.99
CA GLY A 434 10.90 8.95 -20.53
C GLY A 434 10.81 9.92 -19.35
N VAL A 435 11.22 9.50 -18.16
CA VAL A 435 11.28 10.38 -17.00
C VAL A 435 12.66 10.34 -16.36
N LEU A 436 13.22 11.51 -16.09
CA LEU A 436 14.47 11.69 -15.34
C LEU A 436 14.17 12.25 -13.97
N HIS A 437 14.84 11.73 -12.94
CA HIS A 437 14.69 12.17 -11.56
C HIS A 437 16.00 12.65 -10.97
N VAL A 438 15.92 13.60 -10.04
CA VAL A 438 17.01 13.95 -9.13
C VAL A 438 16.48 13.91 -7.70
N LYS A 439 17.27 13.32 -6.80
CA LYS A 439 16.98 13.37 -5.36
C LYS A 439 18.02 14.24 -4.66
N ALA A 440 17.55 15.21 -3.90
CA ALA A 440 18.41 16.16 -3.19
C ALA A 440 17.80 16.52 -1.83
N SER A 441 18.66 16.89 -0.87
CA SER A 441 18.29 17.45 0.43
C SER A 441 18.67 18.93 0.53
N GLY A 442 18.13 19.66 1.52
CA GLY A 442 18.43 21.10 1.75
C GLY A 442 17.25 22.03 1.48
N TYR A 443 16.03 21.61 1.84
CA TYR A 443 14.79 22.39 1.66
C TYR A 443 14.90 23.84 2.19
N PRO A 444 14.25 24.83 1.51
CA PRO A 444 13.51 24.71 0.24
C PRO A 444 14.43 24.55 -0.96
N LEU A 445 14.05 23.78 -1.95
CA LEU A 445 14.84 23.50 -3.14
C LEU A 445 14.18 24.07 -4.39
N HIS A 446 14.99 24.67 -5.23
CA HIS A 446 14.64 25.06 -6.59
C HIS A 446 15.40 24.19 -7.57
N TYR A 447 14.82 23.95 -8.74
CA TYR A 447 15.36 23.08 -9.76
C TYR A 447 15.35 23.79 -11.11
N GLN A 448 16.36 23.53 -11.92
CA GLN A 448 16.40 23.91 -13.33
C GLN A 448 17.07 22.78 -14.11
N TRP A 449 16.35 22.23 -15.05
CA TRP A 449 16.92 21.27 -15.99
C TRP A 449 17.54 21.97 -17.19
N TYR A 450 18.60 21.34 -17.69
CA TYR A 450 19.37 21.81 -18.84
C TYR A 450 19.50 20.67 -19.83
N ARG A 451 19.47 21.02 -21.13
CA ARG A 451 19.76 20.11 -22.23
C ARG A 451 20.89 20.69 -23.07
N ASN A 452 21.96 19.90 -23.31
CA ASN A 452 23.16 20.34 -24.04
C ASN A 452 23.70 21.68 -23.55
N GLY A 453 23.62 21.94 -22.24
CA GLY A 453 24.06 23.20 -21.61
C GLY A 453 23.04 24.33 -21.64
N ASN A 454 21.93 24.21 -22.37
CA ASN A 454 20.87 25.22 -22.42
C ASN A 454 19.76 24.91 -21.43
N ALA A 455 19.30 25.93 -20.70
CA ALA A 455 18.20 25.78 -19.76
C ALA A 455 16.89 25.40 -20.47
N LEU A 456 16.10 24.53 -19.85
CA LEU A 456 14.72 24.21 -20.24
C LEU A 456 13.78 25.07 -19.37
N PRO A 457 13.24 26.20 -19.84
CA PRO A 457 12.68 27.25 -18.97
C PRO A 457 11.50 26.82 -18.11
N THR A 458 10.70 25.84 -18.57
CA THR A 458 9.52 25.33 -17.88
C THR A 458 9.83 24.16 -16.95
N CYS A 459 11.01 23.54 -17.06
CA CYS A 459 11.38 22.32 -16.36
C CYS A 459 12.07 22.67 -15.02
N LYS A 460 11.24 22.95 -14.02
CA LYS A 460 11.67 23.46 -12.69
C LYS A 460 11.28 22.55 -11.53
N LYS A 461 10.98 21.28 -11.82
CA LYS A 461 10.64 20.26 -10.81
C LYS A 461 11.84 19.33 -10.58
N PHE A 462 11.76 18.49 -9.54
CA PHE A 462 12.75 17.45 -9.25
C PHE A 462 12.78 16.33 -10.31
N GLU A 463 11.77 16.29 -11.16
CA GLU A 463 11.62 15.38 -12.29
C GLU A 463 11.54 16.14 -13.60
N LEU A 464 11.94 15.48 -14.68
CA LEU A 464 11.80 15.94 -16.06
C LEU A 464 11.11 14.85 -16.86
N VAL A 465 9.89 15.14 -17.29
CA VAL A 465 9.09 14.26 -18.15
C VAL A 465 9.46 14.54 -19.59
N LEU A 466 10.20 13.62 -20.21
CA LEU A 466 10.80 13.84 -21.54
C LEU A 466 9.75 13.87 -22.64
N HIS A 467 8.71 13.05 -22.57
CA HIS A 467 7.66 13.00 -23.59
C HIS A 467 6.76 14.25 -23.62
N GLU A 468 6.75 15.05 -22.55
CA GLU A 468 6.10 16.37 -22.56
C GLU A 468 6.93 17.46 -23.28
N LEU A 469 8.19 17.16 -23.62
CA LEU A 469 9.03 18.08 -24.39
C LEU A 469 8.77 17.94 -25.89
N PRO A 470 8.98 19.01 -26.68
CA PRO A 470 9.07 18.88 -28.13
C PRO A 470 10.06 17.79 -28.55
N LEU A 471 9.73 17.02 -29.56
CA LEU A 471 10.47 15.80 -29.99
C LEU A 471 11.98 16.06 -30.14
N GLU A 472 12.35 17.20 -30.72
CA GLU A 472 13.73 17.62 -30.91
C GLU A 472 14.48 17.92 -29.61
N LEU A 473 13.77 18.03 -28.48
CA LEU A 473 14.33 18.26 -27.14
C LEU A 473 14.40 17.01 -26.27
N GLN A 474 13.84 15.88 -26.71
CA GLN A 474 13.74 14.67 -25.89
C GLN A 474 15.06 13.87 -25.78
N SER A 475 16.08 14.15 -26.61
CA SER A 475 17.36 13.48 -26.58
C SER A 475 18.53 14.44 -26.38
N GLY A 476 19.69 13.93 -25.95
CA GLY A 476 20.92 14.70 -25.75
C GLY A 476 21.46 14.59 -24.33
N LYS A 477 22.30 15.55 -23.93
CA LYS A 477 22.91 15.56 -22.59
C LYS A 477 22.08 16.40 -21.63
N PHE A 478 21.54 15.75 -20.61
CA PHE A 478 20.73 16.40 -19.58
C PHE A 478 21.49 16.48 -18.26
N HIS A 479 21.27 17.60 -17.56
CA HIS A 479 21.67 17.74 -16.17
C HIS A 479 20.69 18.67 -15.44
N VAL A 480 20.69 18.62 -14.12
CA VAL A 480 19.87 19.51 -13.30
C VAL A 480 20.74 20.26 -12.30
N GLU A 481 20.44 21.52 -12.11
CA GLU A 481 20.95 22.34 -11.03
C GLU A 481 19.87 22.47 -9.95
N VAL A 482 20.27 22.27 -8.70
CA VAL A 482 19.41 22.33 -7.52
C VAL A 482 19.99 23.39 -6.59
N TRP A 483 19.17 24.36 -6.16
CA TRP A 483 19.67 25.43 -5.30
C TRP A 483 18.66 25.90 -4.28
N ASN A 484 19.15 26.59 -3.27
CA ASN A 484 18.40 27.38 -2.30
C ASN A 484 19.23 28.65 -1.94
N GLU A 485 18.78 29.40 -0.94
CA GLU A 485 19.48 30.61 -0.49
C GLU A 485 20.89 30.37 0.08
N LYS A 486 21.22 29.13 0.46
CA LYS A 486 22.56 28.80 1.02
C LYS A 486 23.56 28.39 -0.04
N GLY A 487 23.11 27.90 -1.20
CA GLY A 487 24.02 27.49 -2.26
C GLY A 487 23.33 26.66 -3.34
N SER A 488 24.15 26.07 -4.21
CA SER A 488 23.69 25.18 -5.27
C SER A 488 24.50 23.88 -5.36
N ALA A 489 23.89 22.87 -5.95
CA ALA A 489 24.52 21.62 -6.36
C ALA A 489 24.06 21.29 -7.79
N LYS A 490 24.90 20.56 -8.55
CA LYS A 490 24.62 20.23 -9.95
C LYS A 490 24.99 18.79 -10.22
N THR A 491 24.15 18.08 -10.99
CA THR A 491 24.47 16.73 -11.44
C THR A 491 25.52 16.73 -12.54
N ALA A 492 26.25 15.61 -12.67
CA ALA A 492 26.94 15.31 -13.92
C ALA A 492 25.90 15.21 -15.07
N PRO A 493 26.25 15.57 -16.30
CA PRO A 493 25.37 15.34 -17.43
C PRO A 493 25.18 13.83 -17.67
N CYS A 494 23.94 13.42 -17.90
CA CYS A 494 23.60 12.08 -18.41
C CYS A 494 23.20 12.17 -19.89
N GLU A 495 23.49 11.14 -20.66
CA GLU A 495 23.15 11.05 -22.08
C GLU A 495 21.85 10.28 -22.28
N ILE A 496 20.89 10.92 -22.95
CA ILE A 496 19.57 10.36 -23.24
C ILE A 496 19.44 10.18 -24.75
N ALA A 497 19.15 8.97 -25.16
CA ALA A 497 18.89 8.58 -26.53
C ALA A 497 17.54 7.89 -26.64
N TRP A 498 16.98 7.87 -27.88
CA TRP A 498 15.77 7.13 -28.21
C TRP A 498 16.07 6.15 -29.34
N GLU A 499 15.58 4.93 -29.23
CA GLU A 499 15.56 3.94 -30.29
C GLU A 499 14.24 4.04 -31.05
N ASN A 500 14.30 3.99 -32.38
CA ASN A 500 13.09 3.97 -33.22
C ASN A 500 12.24 2.74 -32.84
N PHE A 501 10.93 2.95 -32.84
CA PHE A 501 10.00 1.87 -32.58
C PHE A 501 10.08 0.80 -33.67
N SER A 502 10.36 -0.42 -33.28
CA SER A 502 10.43 -1.59 -34.15
C SER A 502 9.42 -2.69 -33.77
N GLY A 503 8.48 -2.38 -32.84
CA GLY A 503 7.47 -3.30 -32.37
C GLY A 503 6.29 -3.41 -33.35
N TYR A 504 5.24 -4.07 -32.89
CA TYR A 504 4.05 -4.31 -33.68
C TYR A 504 3.25 -3.02 -33.95
N GLN A 505 2.80 -2.84 -35.18
CA GLN A 505 1.98 -1.71 -35.65
C GLN A 505 0.58 -2.19 -35.92
N ILE A 506 -0.42 -1.56 -35.35
CA ILE A 506 -1.85 -1.84 -35.57
C ILE A 506 -2.35 -0.92 -36.63
N GLY A 507 -2.77 -1.49 -37.78
CA GLY A 507 -3.26 -0.76 -38.96
C GLY A 507 -4.68 -0.22 -38.77
N PHE A 508 -4.94 0.94 -39.38
CA PHE A 508 -6.29 1.51 -39.48
C PHE A 508 -7.13 0.73 -40.49
N THR A 509 -8.39 0.49 -40.17
CA THR A 509 -9.37 -0.04 -41.11
C THR A 509 -10.49 0.98 -41.39
N ALA A 510 -10.77 1.22 -42.67
CA ALA A 510 -11.89 2.07 -43.07
C ALA A 510 -13.24 1.32 -43.09
N ILE A 511 -13.18 0.00 -43.03
CA ILE A 511 -14.35 -0.90 -43.02
C ILE A 511 -14.21 -1.80 -41.80
N PRO A 512 -15.03 -1.60 -40.77
CA PRO A 512 -14.98 -2.43 -39.58
C PRO A 512 -15.33 -3.90 -39.94
N PRO A 513 -14.70 -4.89 -39.26
CA PRO A 513 -15.09 -6.29 -39.40
C PRO A 513 -16.53 -6.52 -38.87
N GLU A 514 -17.20 -7.55 -39.37
CA GLU A 514 -18.45 -8.04 -38.78
C GLU A 514 -18.11 -8.96 -37.62
N ILE A 515 -18.51 -8.58 -36.39
CA ILE A 515 -18.18 -9.37 -35.19
C ILE A 515 -19.11 -10.59 -35.11
N ASP A 516 -18.76 -11.64 -35.80
CA ASP A 516 -19.52 -12.87 -35.86
C ASP A 516 -18.71 -14.14 -35.52
N GLY A 517 -17.42 -13.97 -35.21
CA GLY A 517 -16.48 -15.05 -34.88
C GLY A 517 -15.93 -15.79 -36.11
N VAL A 518 -16.26 -15.37 -37.32
CA VAL A 518 -15.77 -15.96 -38.57
C VAL A 518 -14.65 -15.09 -39.14
N GLN A 519 -13.59 -15.70 -39.61
CA GLN A 519 -12.47 -14.98 -40.20
C GLN A 519 -12.87 -14.26 -41.49
N ASP A 520 -13.06 -12.97 -41.45
CA ASP A 520 -13.29 -12.07 -42.56
C ASP A 520 -12.12 -12.02 -43.54
N ASP A 521 -12.37 -11.49 -44.77
CA ASP A 521 -11.29 -11.25 -45.73
C ASP A 521 -10.26 -10.24 -45.21
N LEU A 522 -10.69 -9.28 -44.38
CA LEU A 522 -9.82 -8.34 -43.68
C LEU A 522 -8.74 -9.09 -42.87
N TRP A 523 -9.16 -10.03 -42.04
CA TRP A 523 -8.26 -10.77 -41.16
C TRP A 523 -7.24 -11.64 -41.91
N LYS A 524 -7.58 -12.11 -43.12
CA LYS A 524 -6.65 -12.87 -43.96
C LYS A 524 -5.49 -12.03 -44.51
N GLU A 525 -5.69 -10.70 -44.58
CA GLU A 525 -4.68 -9.77 -45.08
C GLU A 525 -3.78 -9.18 -43.94
N ILE A 526 -4.21 -9.33 -42.69
CA ILE A 526 -3.47 -8.82 -41.50
C ILE A 526 -2.50 -9.87 -40.98
N SER A 527 -1.34 -9.40 -40.48
CA SER A 527 -0.36 -10.28 -39.89
C SER A 527 -0.88 -10.94 -38.60
N HIS A 528 -0.83 -12.28 -38.57
CA HIS A 528 -1.14 -13.05 -37.37
C HIS A 528 0.05 -13.10 -36.45
N LEU A 529 -0.14 -12.75 -35.18
CA LEU A 529 0.87 -12.79 -34.13
C LEU A 529 0.70 -14.04 -33.28
N ALA A 530 1.71 -14.90 -33.24
CA ALA A 530 1.66 -16.13 -32.46
C ALA A 530 1.93 -15.87 -30.98
N LEU A 531 1.24 -16.57 -30.10
CA LEU A 531 1.51 -16.59 -28.66
C LEU A 531 2.61 -17.64 -28.41
N ASN A 532 3.84 -17.20 -28.21
CA ASN A 532 5.03 -18.06 -28.21
C ASN A 532 5.61 -18.36 -26.81
N HIS A 533 5.06 -17.78 -25.77
CA HIS A 533 5.57 -17.97 -24.41
C HIS A 533 4.65 -18.88 -23.60
N THR A 534 5.10 -20.07 -23.21
CA THR A 534 4.42 -20.85 -22.18
C THR A 534 4.78 -20.24 -20.81
N ILE A 535 3.81 -19.63 -20.14
CA ILE A 535 4.02 -18.83 -18.92
C ILE A 535 3.55 -19.54 -17.64
N SER A 536 2.74 -20.59 -17.77
CA SER A 536 2.28 -21.41 -16.65
C SER A 536 1.99 -22.83 -17.14
N GLY A 537 2.17 -23.83 -16.27
CA GLY A 537 1.90 -25.22 -16.56
C GLY A 537 2.90 -25.89 -17.53
N SER A 538 2.46 -26.97 -18.19
CA SER A 538 3.23 -27.70 -19.20
C SER A 538 2.31 -28.12 -20.34
N LEU A 539 2.72 -27.83 -21.57
CA LEU A 539 2.00 -28.19 -22.79
C LEU A 539 2.67 -29.39 -23.48
N GLU A 540 1.89 -30.32 -24.02
CA GLU A 540 2.40 -31.49 -24.75
C GLU A 540 2.79 -31.19 -26.21
N GLY A 541 2.83 -29.90 -26.57
CA GLY A 541 3.24 -29.37 -27.87
C GLY A 541 2.17 -28.50 -28.52
N SER A 542 2.37 -28.15 -29.80
CA SER A 542 1.42 -27.28 -30.54
C SER A 542 0.10 -27.96 -30.92
N ALA A 543 -0.03 -29.26 -30.67
CA ALA A 543 -1.30 -29.95 -30.85
C ALA A 543 -2.20 -29.84 -29.63
N ASP A 544 -1.61 -29.63 -28.47
CA ASP A 544 -2.24 -29.39 -27.18
C ASP A 544 -2.82 -27.98 -27.15
N LEU A 545 -1.99 -26.95 -27.17
CA LEU A 545 -2.42 -25.56 -27.29
C LEU A 545 -1.51 -24.75 -28.23
N CYS A 546 -2.09 -23.99 -29.13
CA CYS A 546 -1.44 -22.87 -29.80
C CYS A 546 -2.46 -21.80 -30.22
N ALA A 547 -2.05 -20.55 -30.29
CA ALA A 547 -2.94 -19.46 -30.61
C ALA A 547 -2.24 -18.33 -31.38
N TRP A 548 -3.03 -17.61 -32.18
CA TRP A 548 -2.62 -16.43 -32.92
C TRP A 548 -3.69 -15.36 -32.78
N PHE A 549 -3.28 -14.09 -32.85
CA PHE A 549 -4.21 -12.99 -32.94
C PHE A 549 -3.83 -11.99 -34.02
N SER A 550 -4.82 -11.29 -34.53
CA SER A 550 -4.72 -10.13 -35.41
C SER A 550 -5.47 -8.97 -34.79
N THR A 551 -5.04 -7.75 -35.04
CA THR A 551 -5.71 -6.56 -34.50
C THR A 551 -5.65 -5.42 -35.53
N VAL A 552 -6.75 -4.67 -35.64
CA VAL A 552 -6.87 -3.42 -36.37
C VAL A 552 -7.65 -2.40 -35.56
N TRP A 553 -7.67 -1.17 -35.98
CA TRP A 553 -8.42 -0.12 -35.32
C TRP A 553 -9.14 0.80 -36.29
N ASP A 554 -10.23 1.41 -35.84
CA ASP A 554 -10.86 2.57 -36.46
C ASP A 554 -11.07 3.69 -35.43
N TRP A 555 -11.86 4.73 -35.76
CA TRP A 555 -12.09 5.86 -34.87
C TRP A 555 -12.96 5.52 -33.65
N ASP A 556 -13.74 4.41 -33.75
CA ASP A 556 -14.68 4.02 -32.69
C ASP A 556 -14.16 2.86 -31.85
N ASN A 557 -13.40 1.90 -32.41
CA ASN A 557 -13.04 0.65 -31.77
C ASN A 557 -11.60 0.20 -32.05
N LEU A 558 -11.08 -0.62 -31.14
CA LEU A 558 -9.95 -1.52 -31.33
C LEU A 558 -10.50 -2.94 -31.54
N TYR A 559 -10.14 -3.60 -32.64
CA TYR A 559 -10.67 -4.90 -33.04
C TYR A 559 -9.61 -5.99 -32.87
N PHE A 560 -10.08 -7.18 -32.47
CA PHE A 560 -9.24 -8.38 -32.39
C PHE A 560 -9.95 -9.55 -33.06
N PHE A 561 -9.17 -10.37 -33.77
CA PHE A 561 -9.53 -11.72 -34.17
C PHE A 561 -8.47 -12.68 -33.62
N ILE A 562 -8.88 -13.68 -32.84
CA ILE A 562 -8.02 -14.62 -32.14
C ILE A 562 -8.43 -16.03 -32.54
N GLU A 563 -7.49 -16.81 -33.08
CA GLU A 563 -7.66 -18.22 -33.41
C GLU A 563 -6.90 -19.09 -32.40
N ILE A 564 -7.58 -20.00 -31.77
CA ILE A 564 -7.05 -20.95 -30.79
C ILE A 564 -7.21 -22.37 -31.34
N GLN A 565 -6.12 -23.11 -31.36
CA GLN A 565 -6.11 -24.55 -31.60
C GLN A 565 -5.80 -25.23 -30.27
N ASP A 566 -6.70 -26.13 -29.90
CA ASP A 566 -6.73 -26.79 -28.61
C ASP A 566 -7.35 -28.18 -28.81
N ASP A 567 -6.76 -29.22 -28.22
CA ASP A 567 -7.20 -30.59 -28.44
C ASP A 567 -8.29 -31.06 -27.45
N SER A 568 -8.50 -30.30 -26.35
CA SER A 568 -9.47 -30.66 -25.29
C SER A 568 -10.06 -29.45 -24.59
N LEU A 569 -11.21 -29.00 -25.02
CA LEU A 569 -11.88 -27.80 -24.45
C LEU A 569 -12.68 -28.11 -23.18
N SER A 570 -12.47 -27.35 -22.11
CA SER A 570 -13.15 -27.50 -20.82
C SER A 570 -13.42 -26.20 -20.09
N THR A 571 -14.66 -26.00 -19.65
CA THR A 571 -15.11 -24.90 -18.79
C THR A 571 -15.70 -25.41 -17.48
N ASN A 572 -15.17 -26.50 -16.95
CA ASN A 572 -15.71 -27.21 -15.79
C ASN A 572 -15.26 -26.61 -14.44
N SER A 573 -14.32 -25.68 -14.43
CA SER A 573 -13.90 -25.02 -13.19
C SER A 573 -14.92 -23.97 -12.77
N SER A 574 -15.16 -23.86 -11.46
CA SER A 574 -15.96 -22.76 -10.89
C SER A 574 -15.19 -21.41 -10.85
N VAL A 575 -13.91 -21.45 -11.17
CA VAL A 575 -13.02 -20.27 -11.17
C VAL A 575 -12.67 -19.92 -12.62
N ASP A 576 -13.07 -18.77 -13.10
CA ASP A 576 -13.02 -18.40 -14.52
C ASP A 576 -11.62 -18.47 -15.14
N HIS A 577 -10.57 -18.00 -14.47
CA HIS A 577 -9.20 -18.04 -14.99
C HIS A 577 -8.57 -19.46 -15.01
N LEU A 578 -9.28 -20.46 -14.54
CA LEU A 578 -8.88 -21.87 -14.62
C LEU A 578 -9.58 -22.62 -15.75
N ASN A 579 -10.42 -21.97 -16.52
CA ASN A 579 -11.12 -22.50 -17.69
C ASN A 579 -10.40 -22.10 -18.98
N ASP A 580 -10.76 -22.77 -20.09
CA ASP A 580 -10.38 -22.30 -21.41
C ASP A 580 -10.92 -20.92 -21.67
N GLY A 581 -10.04 -20.05 -22.17
CA GLY A 581 -10.40 -18.67 -22.41
C GLY A 581 -9.22 -17.78 -22.79
N VAL A 582 -9.55 -16.59 -23.22
CA VAL A 582 -8.60 -15.56 -23.65
C VAL A 582 -8.56 -14.44 -22.61
N GLU A 583 -7.38 -13.92 -22.34
CA GLU A 583 -7.19 -12.71 -21.55
C GLU A 583 -6.48 -11.66 -22.41
N ILE A 584 -7.06 -10.46 -22.51
CA ILE A 584 -6.46 -9.32 -23.19
C ILE A 584 -6.10 -8.28 -22.15
N TYR A 585 -4.86 -7.85 -22.17
CA TYR A 585 -4.30 -6.83 -21.29
C TYR A 585 -4.01 -5.59 -22.11
N LEU A 586 -4.52 -4.45 -21.67
CA LEU A 586 -4.39 -3.15 -22.33
C LEU A 586 -3.92 -2.09 -21.33
N ASP A 587 -3.07 -1.20 -21.79
CA ASP A 587 -2.60 0.01 -21.13
C ASP A 587 -2.75 1.13 -22.16
N ALA A 588 -3.83 1.91 -22.05
CA ALA A 588 -4.32 2.76 -23.15
C ALA A 588 -3.41 3.96 -23.43
N ASP A 589 -2.58 4.41 -22.49
CA ASP A 589 -1.60 5.48 -22.66
C ASP A 589 -0.15 4.98 -22.72
N ASN A 590 0.04 3.64 -22.64
CA ASN A 590 1.35 2.98 -22.57
C ASN A 590 2.24 3.52 -21.46
N SER A 591 1.65 3.89 -20.33
CA SER A 591 2.36 4.46 -19.16
C SER A 591 3.34 3.49 -18.53
N LYS A 592 3.16 2.17 -18.77
CA LYS A 592 3.94 1.09 -18.14
C LYS A 592 3.94 1.22 -16.63
N SER A 593 2.82 1.61 -16.08
CA SER A 593 2.62 1.74 -14.64
C SER A 593 2.89 0.41 -13.92
N LYS A 594 3.27 0.47 -12.65
CA LYS A 594 3.49 -0.76 -11.85
C LYS A 594 2.17 -1.39 -11.38
N HIS A 595 1.09 -0.64 -11.45
CA HIS A 595 -0.22 -1.01 -10.92
C HIS A 595 -1.29 -0.58 -11.90
N PHE A 596 -2.37 -1.33 -11.98
CA PHE A 596 -3.53 -0.98 -12.78
C PHE A 596 -4.18 0.33 -12.28
N GLY A 597 -4.50 1.24 -13.18
CA GLY A 597 -5.17 2.53 -12.98
C GLY A 597 -6.50 2.60 -13.71
N GLU A 598 -6.83 3.78 -14.25
CA GLU A 598 -8.12 4.02 -14.93
C GLU A 598 -8.09 3.67 -16.41
N ASP A 599 -6.93 3.54 -17.00
CA ASP A 599 -6.65 3.33 -18.42
C ASP A 599 -5.91 2.01 -18.69
N GLU A 600 -5.76 1.16 -17.66
CA GLU A 600 -5.24 -0.19 -17.81
C GLU A 600 -6.31 -1.24 -17.51
N PHE A 601 -6.37 -2.28 -18.34
CA PHE A 601 -7.44 -3.25 -18.33
C PHE A 601 -6.93 -4.68 -18.44
N GLN A 602 -7.61 -5.59 -17.74
CA GLN A 602 -7.58 -7.02 -18.01
C GLN A 602 -8.99 -7.45 -18.40
N LEU A 603 -9.17 -7.88 -19.64
CA LEU A 603 -10.42 -8.42 -20.15
C LEU A 603 -10.28 -9.94 -20.28
N ARG A 604 -11.23 -10.70 -19.73
CA ARG A 604 -11.24 -12.16 -19.82
C ARG A 604 -12.50 -12.65 -20.54
N PHE A 605 -12.31 -13.56 -21.47
CA PHE A 605 -13.33 -14.19 -22.29
C PHE A 605 -13.26 -15.70 -22.09
N VAL A 606 -14.15 -16.26 -21.26
CA VAL A 606 -14.25 -17.70 -21.05
C VAL A 606 -15.01 -18.33 -22.22
N LEU A 607 -14.66 -19.54 -22.60
CA LEU A 607 -15.15 -20.20 -23.82
C LEU A 607 -16.67 -20.47 -23.87
N ASP A 608 -17.43 -20.47 -22.80
CA ASP A 608 -18.85 -20.85 -22.77
C ASP A 608 -19.83 -19.79 -23.33
N GLY A 609 -19.34 -18.81 -24.08
CA GLY A 609 -20.04 -17.97 -25.04
C GLY A 609 -20.86 -16.81 -24.50
N ASP A 610 -21.36 -16.84 -23.28
CA ASP A 610 -22.27 -15.81 -22.76
C ASP A 610 -21.67 -14.90 -21.69
N ARG A 611 -20.42 -15.16 -21.28
CA ARG A 611 -19.81 -14.46 -20.14
C ARG A 611 -18.51 -13.77 -20.53
N VAL A 612 -18.58 -12.46 -20.61
CA VAL A 612 -17.41 -11.60 -20.71
C VAL A 612 -17.16 -11.00 -19.33
N TYR A 613 -16.04 -11.32 -18.75
CA TYR A 613 -15.64 -10.75 -17.48
C TYR A 613 -14.50 -9.74 -17.66
N ALA A 614 -14.68 -8.53 -17.13
CA ALA A 614 -13.58 -7.65 -16.88
C ALA A 614 -13.12 -7.85 -15.43
N ASP A 615 -11.99 -8.47 -15.20
CA ASP A 615 -11.45 -8.67 -13.85
C ASP A 615 -10.90 -7.39 -13.24
N ILE A 616 -10.30 -6.54 -14.06
CA ILE A 616 -9.71 -5.27 -13.66
C ILE A 616 -10.08 -4.24 -14.72
N GLY A 617 -10.74 -3.14 -14.32
CA GLY A 617 -11.30 -2.17 -15.26
C GLY A 617 -12.83 -2.32 -15.39
N ALA A 618 -13.54 -1.45 -16.06
CA ALA A 618 -15.00 -1.43 -16.14
C ALA A 618 -15.61 -2.70 -16.77
N TYR A 619 -16.85 -2.99 -16.44
CA TYR A 619 -17.70 -3.94 -17.17
C TYR A 619 -17.56 -3.72 -18.67
N PHE A 620 -17.43 -4.81 -19.46
CA PHE A 620 -17.44 -4.77 -20.92
C PHE A 620 -18.90 -4.56 -21.41
N GLU A 621 -19.48 -3.42 -21.03
CA GLU A 621 -20.76 -2.98 -21.56
C GLU A 621 -20.52 -2.16 -22.83
N GLY A 622 -21.09 -2.59 -23.94
CA GLY A 622 -21.13 -1.85 -25.23
C GLY A 622 -20.05 -2.25 -26.25
N GLY A 623 -19.23 -3.27 -25.97
CA GLY A 623 -18.42 -3.90 -27.01
C GLY A 623 -19.12 -5.14 -27.58
N ASP A 624 -18.87 -5.43 -28.87
CA ASP A 624 -19.34 -6.65 -29.50
C ASP A 624 -18.32 -7.77 -29.34
N VAL A 625 -18.79 -9.00 -29.08
CA VAL A 625 -17.94 -10.20 -28.97
C VAL A 625 -18.66 -11.40 -29.57
N ALA A 626 -17.95 -12.20 -30.34
CA ALA A 626 -18.44 -13.45 -30.90
C ALA A 626 -17.40 -14.57 -30.74
N GLN A 627 -17.87 -15.77 -30.38
CA GLN A 627 -17.04 -16.98 -30.26
C GLN A 627 -17.64 -18.11 -31.10
N ILE A 628 -16.79 -18.84 -31.80
CA ILE A 628 -17.20 -20.04 -32.54
C ILE A 628 -16.29 -21.20 -32.22
N GLN A 629 -16.87 -22.25 -31.65
CA GLN A 629 -16.17 -23.52 -31.43
C GLN A 629 -16.14 -24.37 -32.69
N ASN A 630 -15.06 -25.06 -32.91
CA ASN A 630 -14.89 -26.03 -33.97
C ASN A 630 -14.21 -27.31 -33.42
N LYS A 631 -13.96 -28.30 -34.25
CA LYS A 631 -13.39 -29.59 -33.83
C LYS A 631 -11.90 -29.53 -33.43
N HIS A 632 -11.25 -28.39 -33.59
CA HIS A 632 -9.81 -28.23 -33.36
C HIS A 632 -9.52 -27.03 -32.42
N GLY A 633 -10.52 -26.47 -31.73
CA GLY A 633 -10.39 -25.31 -30.87
C GLY A 633 -11.55 -24.33 -31.08
N TYR A 634 -11.27 -23.03 -31.06
CA TYR A 634 -12.26 -21.97 -31.20
C TYR A 634 -11.67 -20.67 -31.76
N THR A 635 -12.55 -19.79 -32.20
CA THR A 635 -12.21 -18.41 -32.55
C THR A 635 -12.90 -17.43 -31.60
N LEU A 636 -12.26 -16.31 -31.34
CA LEU A 636 -12.81 -15.15 -30.62
C LEU A 636 -12.63 -13.92 -31.47
N GLU A 637 -13.71 -13.20 -31.73
CA GLU A 637 -13.70 -11.91 -32.41
C GLU A 637 -14.35 -10.85 -31.52
N LEU A 638 -13.77 -9.65 -31.46
CA LEU A 638 -14.27 -8.60 -30.57
C LEU A 638 -13.93 -7.19 -31.06
N ALA A 639 -14.82 -6.24 -30.71
CA ALA A 639 -14.66 -4.82 -30.86
C ALA A 639 -14.63 -4.15 -29.46
N ILE A 640 -13.58 -3.42 -29.16
CA ILE A 640 -13.42 -2.71 -27.88
C ILE A 640 -13.54 -1.20 -28.15
N PRO A 641 -14.60 -0.52 -27.69
CA PRO A 641 -14.77 0.91 -27.90
C PRO A 641 -13.66 1.73 -27.21
N TRP A 642 -13.07 2.70 -27.91
CA TRP A 642 -12.07 3.61 -27.35
C TRP A 642 -12.59 4.41 -26.14
N GLU A 643 -13.89 4.73 -26.13
CA GLU A 643 -14.55 5.39 -25.01
C GLU A 643 -14.40 4.59 -23.69
N ARG A 644 -14.31 3.26 -23.79
CA ARG A 644 -14.15 2.37 -22.63
C ARG A 644 -12.72 2.24 -22.17
N LEU A 645 -11.78 2.51 -23.06
CA LEU A 645 -10.35 2.41 -22.75
C LEU A 645 -9.78 3.72 -22.20
N ASN A 646 -10.56 4.81 -22.11
CA ASN A 646 -10.03 6.16 -21.87
C ASN A 646 -8.84 6.51 -22.79
N GLY A 647 -8.77 5.83 -23.96
CA GLY A 647 -7.67 5.87 -24.89
C GLY A 647 -7.85 6.93 -25.98
N ILE A 648 -6.76 7.18 -26.71
CA ILE A 648 -6.73 8.15 -27.81
C ILE A 648 -6.61 7.39 -29.13
N ALA A 649 -7.68 7.38 -29.93
CA ALA A 649 -7.73 6.78 -31.28
C ALA A 649 -7.12 7.73 -32.32
N ILE A 650 -5.82 7.84 -32.41
CA ILE A 650 -5.12 8.63 -33.43
C ILE A 650 -3.88 7.89 -33.97
N PRO A 651 -3.52 8.07 -35.25
CA PRO A 651 -2.26 7.54 -35.75
C PRO A 651 -1.06 8.06 -34.97
N GLY A 652 -0.12 7.17 -34.70
CA GLY A 652 1.06 7.49 -33.90
C GLY A 652 0.93 7.24 -32.40
N HIS A 653 -0.29 7.00 -31.90
CA HIS A 653 -0.50 6.68 -30.49
C HIS A 653 0.08 5.31 -30.12
N PHE A 654 0.65 5.21 -28.92
CA PHE A 654 1.21 3.98 -28.38
C PHE A 654 0.29 3.39 -27.32
N LEU A 655 0.16 2.06 -27.32
CA LEU A 655 -0.58 1.28 -26.34
C LEU A 655 0.31 0.21 -25.71
N GLY A 656 0.03 -0.14 -24.47
CA GLY A 656 0.49 -1.40 -23.89
C GLY A 656 -0.49 -2.52 -24.25
N LEU A 657 0.02 -3.66 -24.71
CA LEU A 657 -0.80 -4.82 -25.11
C LEU A 657 -0.14 -6.12 -24.70
N ASP A 658 -0.93 -7.05 -24.20
CA ASP A 658 -0.60 -8.48 -24.17
C ASP A 658 -1.86 -9.32 -24.40
N VAL A 659 -1.68 -10.52 -24.95
CA VAL A 659 -2.75 -11.49 -25.18
C VAL A 659 -2.31 -12.82 -24.59
N HIS A 660 -3.15 -13.40 -23.75
CA HIS A 660 -2.92 -14.69 -23.11
C HIS A 660 -4.06 -15.65 -23.45
N VAL A 661 -3.76 -16.96 -23.51
CA VAL A 661 -4.75 -18.03 -23.60
C VAL A 661 -4.51 -19.04 -22.50
N ASN A 662 -5.58 -19.35 -21.77
CA ASN A 662 -5.62 -20.40 -20.76
C ASN A 662 -6.08 -21.72 -21.39
N ASP A 663 -5.53 -22.82 -20.89
CA ASP A 663 -5.74 -24.18 -21.34
C ASP A 663 -6.19 -25.06 -20.17
N ASN A 664 -7.32 -25.76 -20.33
CA ASN A 664 -7.92 -26.63 -19.32
C ASN A 664 -8.42 -27.94 -19.94
N ASP A 665 -7.64 -29.00 -19.81
CA ASP A 665 -8.01 -30.35 -20.28
C ASP A 665 -8.95 -31.12 -19.34
N GLY A 666 -9.56 -30.48 -18.34
CA GLY A 666 -10.39 -31.22 -17.40
C GLY A 666 -11.07 -30.39 -16.32
N ASN A 667 -10.41 -30.22 -15.16
CA ASN A 667 -11.02 -29.56 -14.02
C ASN A 667 -10.25 -28.34 -13.53
N THR A 668 -9.07 -28.07 -14.09
CA THR A 668 -8.21 -26.95 -13.72
C THR A 668 -7.28 -26.61 -14.88
N ARG A 669 -6.75 -25.39 -14.88
CA ARG A 669 -5.82 -24.92 -15.91
C ARG A 669 -4.56 -25.79 -15.95
N ASN A 670 -4.29 -26.40 -17.11
CA ASN A 670 -3.12 -27.23 -17.41
C ASN A 670 -1.97 -26.38 -17.90
N GLY A 671 -2.29 -25.36 -18.74
CA GLY A 671 -1.32 -24.51 -19.38
C GLY A 671 -1.79 -23.06 -19.52
N LYS A 672 -0.86 -22.17 -19.84
CA LYS A 672 -1.15 -20.80 -20.26
C LYS A 672 -0.06 -20.31 -21.19
N ILE A 673 -0.44 -19.71 -22.29
CA ILE A 673 0.48 -19.08 -23.25
C ILE A 673 0.24 -17.58 -23.34
N SER A 674 1.26 -16.81 -23.74
CA SER A 674 1.18 -15.36 -23.95
C SER A 674 1.93 -14.92 -25.20
N TRP A 675 1.56 -13.74 -25.68
CA TRP A 675 2.24 -13.09 -26.78
C TRP A 675 3.56 -12.44 -26.37
N HIS A 676 3.55 -11.58 -25.35
CA HIS A 676 4.69 -10.74 -24.98
C HIS A 676 5.34 -11.11 -23.65
N THR A 677 4.55 -11.24 -22.59
CA THR A 677 5.08 -11.45 -21.23
C THR A 677 5.60 -12.87 -21.07
N PRO A 678 6.89 -13.09 -20.71
CA PRO A 678 7.46 -14.43 -20.59
C PRO A 678 7.15 -15.11 -19.23
N ARG A 679 6.26 -14.56 -18.40
CA ARG A 679 5.86 -15.06 -17.07
C ARG A 679 4.40 -14.76 -16.82
N ASP A 680 3.73 -15.56 -16.00
CA ASP A 680 2.33 -15.34 -15.60
C ASP A 680 2.24 -14.25 -14.52
N ASN A 681 2.49 -12.99 -14.90
CA ASN A 681 2.46 -11.83 -14.01
C ASN A 681 1.88 -10.54 -14.66
N ALA A 682 1.28 -10.64 -15.84
CA ALA A 682 0.62 -9.51 -16.50
C ALA A 682 -0.55 -8.98 -15.65
N TYR A 683 -1.29 -9.86 -14.97
CA TYR A 683 -2.38 -9.49 -14.07
C TYR A 683 -1.95 -8.66 -12.84
N GLN A 684 -0.64 -8.58 -12.57
CA GLN A 684 -0.10 -7.82 -11.42
C GLN A 684 0.37 -6.43 -11.83
N SER A 685 0.77 -6.23 -13.09
CA SER A 685 1.41 -4.98 -13.47
C SER A 685 1.40 -4.73 -15.00
N PRO A 686 0.84 -3.59 -15.44
CA PRO A 686 0.92 -3.12 -16.82
C PRO A 686 2.34 -2.91 -17.35
N ALA A 687 3.31 -2.70 -16.47
CA ALA A 687 4.73 -2.56 -16.84
C ALA A 687 5.29 -3.74 -17.66
N ASN A 688 4.59 -4.88 -17.62
CA ASN A 688 4.99 -6.09 -18.33
C ASN A 688 4.41 -6.20 -19.75
N PHE A 689 3.44 -5.35 -20.15
CA PHE A 689 2.81 -5.43 -21.45
C PHE A 689 3.76 -5.05 -22.58
N GLY A 690 3.57 -5.62 -23.76
CA GLY A 690 4.23 -5.20 -24.99
C GLY A 690 3.82 -3.77 -25.38
N THR A 691 4.68 -3.06 -26.11
CA THR A 691 4.32 -1.77 -26.71
C THR A 691 3.90 -1.99 -28.15
N VAL A 692 2.77 -1.40 -28.54
CA VAL A 692 2.25 -1.38 -29.92
C VAL A 692 1.94 0.05 -30.34
N ARG A 693 1.86 0.31 -31.64
CA ARG A 693 1.61 1.66 -32.17
C ARG A 693 0.46 1.64 -33.17
N LEU A 694 -0.48 2.57 -33.05
CA LEU A 694 -1.52 2.80 -34.05
C LEU A 694 -0.91 3.48 -35.30
N VAL A 695 -1.20 2.95 -36.48
CA VAL A 695 -0.75 3.52 -37.76
C VAL A 695 -1.92 3.64 -38.73
N GLU A 696 -1.77 4.54 -39.77
CA GLU A 696 -2.74 4.70 -40.83
C GLU A 696 -2.83 3.45 -41.73
#